data_c1e941e9be16ac2ea17e26381ff871c4
#
_entry.id   c1e941e9be16ac2ea17e26381ff871c4
#
_cell.length_a   1.000
_cell.length_b   1.000
_cell.length_c   1.000
_cell.angle_alpha   90.00
_cell.angle_beta   90.00
_cell.angle_gamma   90.00
#
_symmetry.space_group_name_H-M   'P 1'
#
loop_
_entity.id
_entity.type
_entity.pdbx_description
1 polymer ?
#
loop_
_entity_poly.entity_id
_entity_poly.type
_entity_poly.pdbx_seq_one_letter_code
_entity_poly.pdbx_strand_id
1 'polypeptide(L)'
;MNIEKLEENVQMLVANLVEETFIYDLLLAYNQPKASITRLQKGDYNLSKNPGEIIWKKKLFFKKETDSDLHDLIDRLKKDPGITKHHPRFIIVTDFKTLLSVDTKTEDTLDVPIMDLSKFYDFFLPWSGMEKSQFQSENPADIKAAERMGKLYDLILEDNPTENERDRHSLNIFLSRLLFCFFAEDTGIFADDQFTNALASHTGQDGRDLQTYFQKFFKVLNLPERSDYPKFLQDFPYVNGGLFADDYPVPTFSTKSRKIIIECGALNWKAINPDIFGSMIQAVVHNDQRSGLGMHYTSVVNIMKVIEPLFLNDLYSDLERAGDNKKKLLKLLDRLCHLRIFDPACGSGNFLIIAYKELCKIEIEIFKQLEGKQLTLFSNIKLTQFYGIELDDFAHETAKLSLWLAEHQMNLAFKEVFGQIRPTLPLKDGGNIVCGNATRLNWEEVCPKGNEIYILGNPPYLGYSLQSKEQKEDLSKVFLNMKKYKVLDYIACWFFLAARYIQKSKAQFAFVSTNSICQGEQAAILWPYLFNLKCEINFAHQSFKWTNNAKGNAGVICIIVGMRNLNTNPKLIFNGAICRNVKNINPYLKNAKNITISKRHSPLSSIPEMLRGNGAVDGGHLSLTALEYNNLLENKPEAGCFLKKMMGSAEFINDKLRYCLWIENDDLTEAQSFTEIRSRIEKVKLFRLNSKKKATIKNALTSHRFAEARYSQQNSIIIPRVSSERRHYIPIGFLKSDTIILDSAFAIYDPPLYIFAIISSRIHMAWVRTVAGRLKTDYRYSSALCYNTFPFPKITEAVKTRLEDHVFKVLDEREQHPEKTLAQLYDPDKMPDGLRQAHHEMDLAVESCYRSHPFKSDEERLEFLFKLYEEMIEAEKS
;
A
#
# COMPACT_ATOMS: atom_id res chain seq x y z
N MET A 1 16.16 -4.31 17.98
CA MET A 1 16.26 -2.89 18.36
C MET A 1 15.16 -2.14 17.62
N ASN A 2 14.46 -1.19 18.24
CA ASN A 2 13.46 -0.33 17.58
C ASN A 2 14.19 0.81 16.86
N ILE A 3 13.67 1.30 15.72
CA ILE A 3 14.22 2.42 14.96
C ILE A 3 14.27 3.68 15.80
N GLU A 4 13.20 3.96 16.55
CA GLU A 4 13.10 5.09 17.48
C GLU A 4 14.26 5.12 18.47
N LYS A 5 14.58 3.97 19.08
CA LYS A 5 15.74 3.87 19.99
C LYS A 5 17.08 3.98 19.27
N LEU A 6 17.13 3.62 18.00
CA LEU A 6 18.34 3.75 17.19
C LEU A 6 18.57 5.21 16.82
N GLU A 7 17.51 5.92 16.46
CA GLU A 7 17.52 7.37 16.24
C GLU A 7 17.95 8.11 17.50
N GLU A 8 17.37 7.79 18.67
CA GLU A 8 17.78 8.35 19.97
C GLU A 8 19.26 8.11 20.27
N ASN A 9 19.75 6.89 20.01
CA ASN A 9 21.16 6.57 20.24
C ASN A 9 22.09 7.39 19.35
N VAL A 10 21.72 7.61 18.06
CA VAL A 10 22.50 8.44 17.14
C VAL A 10 22.43 9.92 17.54
N GLN A 11 21.27 10.40 18.00
CA GLN A 11 21.14 11.75 18.56
C GLN A 11 22.03 11.96 19.79
N MET A 12 22.05 11.00 20.71
CA MET A 12 22.93 11.03 21.89
C MET A 12 24.41 10.98 21.50
N LEU A 13 24.77 10.20 20.49
CA LEU A 13 26.12 10.14 19.95
C LEU A 13 26.59 11.49 19.44
N VAL A 14 25.75 12.14 18.62
CA VAL A 14 26.06 13.44 18.03
C VAL A 14 26.14 14.53 19.10
N ALA A 15 25.24 14.50 20.09
CA ALA A 15 25.24 15.46 21.22
C ALA A 15 26.49 15.32 22.13
N ASN A 16 27.07 14.12 22.22
CA ASN A 16 28.25 13.82 23.06
C ASN A 16 29.42 13.30 22.22
N LEU A 17 29.66 13.93 21.08
CA LEU A 17 30.66 13.48 20.12
C LEU A 17 32.08 13.56 20.67
N VAL A 18 32.79 12.43 20.68
CA VAL A 18 34.20 12.31 21.04
C VAL A 18 34.94 11.70 19.87
N GLU A 19 35.86 12.45 19.28
CA GLU A 19 36.56 12.08 18.04
C GLU A 19 37.27 10.73 18.12
N GLU A 20 37.96 10.45 19.24
CA GLU A 20 38.74 9.23 19.44
C GLU A 20 37.89 7.95 19.51
N THR A 21 36.65 8.09 19.99
CA THR A 21 35.75 6.93 20.18
C THR A 21 34.62 6.88 19.17
N PHE A 22 34.43 7.92 18.36
CA PHE A 22 33.30 8.11 17.47
C PHE A 22 32.85 6.87 16.68
N ILE A 23 33.79 6.19 15.99
CA ILE A 23 33.42 5.02 15.16
C ILE A 23 32.94 3.85 15.99
N TYR A 24 33.48 3.67 17.18
CA TYR A 24 33.10 2.61 18.12
C TYR A 24 31.73 2.90 18.74
N ASP A 25 31.50 4.15 19.09
CA ASP A 25 30.21 4.62 19.63
C ASP A 25 29.13 4.59 18.54
N LEU A 26 29.48 4.91 17.30
CA LEU A 26 28.59 4.75 16.15
C LEU A 26 28.18 3.27 15.96
N LEU A 27 29.12 2.35 16.01
CA LEU A 27 28.83 0.91 15.94
C LEU A 27 27.95 0.43 17.12
N LEU A 28 28.17 0.96 18.33
CA LEU A 28 27.33 0.69 19.50
C LEU A 28 25.91 1.22 19.30
N ALA A 29 25.75 2.43 18.75
CA ALA A 29 24.46 3.03 18.45
C ALA A 29 23.63 2.12 17.53
N TYR A 30 24.27 1.42 16.58
CA TYR A 30 23.64 0.43 15.69
C TYR A 30 23.65 -1.00 16.24
N ASN A 31 23.78 -1.16 17.56
CA ASN A 31 23.68 -2.44 18.29
C ASN A 31 24.66 -3.52 17.85
N GLN A 32 25.85 -3.12 17.39
CA GLN A 32 26.91 -4.11 17.19
C GLN A 32 27.37 -4.68 18.55
N PRO A 33 27.72 -5.98 18.63
CA PRO A 33 28.06 -6.64 19.91
C PRO A 33 29.24 -5.96 20.61
N LYS A 34 29.02 -5.51 21.84
CA LYS A 34 30.04 -4.82 22.66
C LYS A 34 31.38 -5.60 22.76
N ALA A 35 31.31 -6.93 22.87
CA ALA A 35 32.48 -7.78 22.88
C ALA A 35 33.28 -7.69 21.55
N SER A 36 32.64 -7.59 20.42
CA SER A 36 33.29 -7.45 19.11
C SER A 36 33.92 -6.08 18.94
N ILE A 37 33.27 -5.03 19.44
CA ILE A 37 33.82 -3.67 19.41
C ILE A 37 35.04 -3.56 20.32
N THR A 38 35.02 -4.17 21.52
CA THR A 38 36.19 -4.21 22.42
C THR A 38 37.40 -4.91 21.77
N ARG A 39 37.17 -5.99 21.01
CA ARG A 39 38.21 -6.64 20.22
C ARG A 39 38.73 -5.78 19.08
N LEU A 40 37.82 -5.05 18.40
CA LEU A 40 38.21 -4.11 17.36
C LEU A 40 39.08 -2.98 17.92
N GLN A 41 38.75 -2.45 19.11
CA GLN A 41 39.53 -1.43 19.83
C GLN A 41 40.91 -1.95 20.24
N LYS A 42 41.02 -3.23 20.63
CA LYS A 42 42.30 -3.88 20.97
C LYS A 42 43.14 -4.26 19.75
N GLY A 43 42.58 -4.08 18.53
CA GLY A 43 43.27 -4.39 17.28
C GLY A 43 43.03 -5.81 16.74
N ASP A 44 42.38 -6.72 17.49
CA ASP A 44 42.20 -8.13 17.07
C ASP A 44 41.40 -8.26 15.77
N TYR A 45 40.46 -7.33 15.49
CA TYR A 45 39.61 -7.33 14.30
C TYR A 45 39.96 -6.22 13.30
N ASN A 46 40.92 -5.34 13.60
CA ASN A 46 41.40 -4.35 12.68
C ASN A 46 42.44 -4.98 11.72
N LEU A 47 42.09 -5.04 10.43
CA LEU A 47 42.97 -5.60 9.39
C LEU A 47 43.89 -4.55 8.77
N SER A 48 43.73 -3.25 9.08
CA SER A 48 44.64 -2.21 8.66
C SER A 48 45.90 -2.21 9.50
N LYS A 49 47.05 -1.92 8.85
CA LYS A 49 48.34 -1.72 9.50
C LYS A 49 48.66 -0.22 9.63
N ASN A 50 47.85 0.64 9.03
CA ASN A 50 48.09 2.08 9.04
C ASN A 50 47.46 2.70 10.29
N PRO A 51 48.21 3.58 11.00
CA PRO A 51 47.67 4.29 12.16
C PRO A 51 46.43 5.14 11.74
N GLY A 52 45.39 5.12 12.56
CA GLY A 52 44.16 5.89 12.32
C GLY A 52 43.18 5.28 11.30
N GLU A 53 43.51 4.12 10.71
CA GLU A 53 42.63 3.38 9.82
C GLU A 53 42.05 2.13 10.51
N ILE A 54 40.79 1.85 10.24
CA ILE A 54 40.09 0.65 10.71
C ILE A 54 39.50 -0.09 9.51
N ILE A 55 39.90 -1.37 9.33
CA ILE A 55 39.31 -2.30 8.38
C ILE A 55 38.68 -3.46 9.16
N TRP A 56 37.38 -3.52 9.21
CA TRP A 56 36.66 -4.65 9.76
C TRP A 56 35.97 -5.43 8.64
N LYS A 57 36.44 -6.63 8.38
CA LYS A 57 35.99 -7.48 7.26
C LYS A 57 34.46 -7.58 7.21
N LYS A 58 33.88 -7.32 6.03
CA LYS A 58 32.42 -7.31 5.73
C LYS A 58 31.61 -6.28 6.52
N LYS A 59 32.23 -5.37 7.26
CA LYS A 59 31.54 -4.39 8.09
C LYS A 59 31.85 -2.96 7.69
N LEU A 60 33.10 -2.53 7.81
CA LEU A 60 33.47 -1.15 7.52
C LEU A 60 34.96 -0.98 7.17
N PHE A 61 35.23 0.09 6.43
CA PHE A 61 36.49 0.83 6.43
C PHE A 61 36.22 2.20 7.07
N PHE A 62 37.10 2.67 7.95
CA PHE A 62 37.02 4.00 8.55
C PHE A 62 38.40 4.67 8.54
N LYS A 63 38.42 5.97 8.21
CA LYS A 63 39.61 6.83 8.30
C LYS A 63 39.24 8.25 8.69
N LYS A 64 39.95 8.81 9.67
CA LYS A 64 39.99 10.23 9.96
C LYS A 64 41.00 10.90 9.01
N GLU A 65 40.60 11.99 8.35
CA GLU A 65 41.48 12.72 7.42
C GLU A 65 41.22 14.23 7.54
N THR A 66 42.29 15.01 7.71
CA THR A 66 42.18 16.46 7.87
C THR A 66 42.99 17.24 6.82
N ASP A 67 43.89 16.55 6.12
CA ASP A 67 44.90 17.18 5.28
C ASP A 67 44.61 17.03 3.77
N SER A 68 43.56 16.26 3.39
CA SER A 68 43.20 16.03 2.00
C SER A 68 41.71 16.20 1.77
N ASP A 69 41.31 16.45 0.52
CA ASP A 69 39.91 16.52 0.12
C ASP A 69 39.23 15.16 0.36
N LEU A 70 38.14 15.16 1.13
CA LEU A 70 37.43 13.95 1.51
C LEU A 70 36.75 13.26 0.32
N HIS A 71 36.29 14.03 -0.70
CA HIS A 71 35.65 13.48 -1.90
C HIS A 71 36.68 12.73 -2.76
N ASP A 72 37.85 13.33 -2.99
CA ASP A 72 38.92 12.68 -3.73
C ASP A 72 39.45 11.45 -2.98
N LEU A 73 39.47 11.51 -1.65
CA LEU A 73 39.90 10.40 -0.82
C LEU A 73 38.94 9.21 -0.93
N ILE A 74 37.62 9.43 -0.74
CA ILE A 74 36.65 8.35 -0.75
C ILE A 74 36.56 7.66 -2.11
N ASP A 75 36.73 8.41 -3.20
CA ASP A 75 36.75 7.87 -4.57
C ASP A 75 38.00 7.00 -4.84
N ARG A 76 39.12 7.33 -4.24
CA ARG A 76 40.33 6.48 -4.28
C ARG A 76 40.16 5.21 -3.44
N LEU A 77 39.59 5.32 -2.24
CA LEU A 77 39.38 4.19 -1.34
C LEU A 77 38.38 3.17 -1.89
N LYS A 78 37.36 3.61 -2.64
CA LYS A 78 36.40 2.72 -3.35
C LYS A 78 37.08 1.81 -4.36
N LYS A 79 38.19 2.23 -4.93
CA LYS A 79 38.92 1.51 -6.00
C LYS A 79 40.16 0.79 -5.47
N ASP A 80 40.52 0.97 -4.20
CA ASP A 80 41.72 0.39 -3.62
C ASP A 80 41.59 -1.15 -3.37
N PRO A 81 42.37 -2.00 -4.07
CA PRO A 81 42.34 -3.45 -3.86
C PRO A 81 42.71 -3.86 -2.44
N GLY A 82 43.50 -3.05 -1.71
CA GLY A 82 43.84 -3.29 -0.31
C GLY A 82 42.63 -3.28 0.61
N ILE A 83 41.58 -2.50 0.25
CA ILE A 83 40.33 -2.31 1.01
C ILE A 83 39.23 -3.21 0.46
N THR A 84 39.01 -3.20 -0.85
CA THR A 84 37.91 -3.93 -1.51
C THR A 84 38.00 -5.44 -1.35
N LYS A 85 39.19 -6.04 -1.24
CA LYS A 85 39.37 -7.47 -0.93
C LYS A 85 38.77 -7.90 0.40
N HIS A 86 38.52 -6.97 1.33
CA HIS A 86 37.90 -7.24 2.62
C HIS A 86 36.39 -7.07 2.61
N HIS A 87 35.81 -6.61 1.49
CA HIS A 87 34.38 -6.37 1.27
C HIS A 87 33.74 -5.57 2.41
N PRO A 88 34.27 -4.38 2.80
CA PRO A 88 33.62 -3.56 3.84
C PRO A 88 32.23 -3.14 3.35
N ARG A 89 31.21 -3.21 4.18
CA ARG A 89 29.86 -2.75 3.83
C ARG A 89 29.85 -1.23 3.66
N PHE A 90 30.52 -0.51 4.53
CA PHE A 90 30.65 0.95 4.46
C PHE A 90 32.10 1.38 4.40
N ILE A 91 32.38 2.37 3.56
CA ILE A 91 33.62 3.13 3.56
C ILE A 91 33.29 4.50 4.14
N ILE A 92 33.91 4.89 5.25
CA ILE A 92 33.61 6.11 6.01
C ILE A 92 34.90 6.94 6.12
N VAL A 93 34.84 8.20 5.73
CA VAL A 93 35.90 9.19 5.94
C VAL A 93 35.31 10.45 6.59
N THR A 94 36.07 11.08 7.47
CA THR A 94 35.61 12.30 8.15
C THR A 94 36.78 13.18 8.62
N ASP A 95 36.56 14.49 8.58
CA ASP A 95 37.37 15.51 9.25
C ASP A 95 36.73 16.01 10.56
N PHE A 96 35.67 15.36 11.02
CA PHE A 96 34.79 15.71 12.14
C PHE A 96 34.00 17.01 11.96
N LYS A 97 34.06 17.64 10.79
CA LYS A 97 33.11 18.68 10.34
C LYS A 97 32.11 18.05 9.38
N THR A 98 32.62 17.31 8.41
CA THR A 98 31.87 16.57 7.40
C THR A 98 32.10 15.08 7.54
N LEU A 99 31.06 14.29 7.34
CA LEU A 99 31.14 12.84 7.26
C LEU A 99 30.73 12.40 5.86
N LEU A 100 31.65 11.76 5.15
CA LEU A 100 31.37 11.08 3.90
C LEU A 100 31.31 9.58 4.12
N SER A 101 30.33 8.92 3.54
CA SER A 101 30.24 7.45 3.57
C SER A 101 29.69 6.90 2.27
N VAL A 102 30.11 5.68 1.93
CA VAL A 102 29.56 4.93 0.80
C VAL A 102 29.17 3.55 1.29
N ASP A 103 27.94 3.15 1.01
CA ASP A 103 27.50 1.75 1.10
C ASP A 103 27.96 1.00 -0.16
N THR A 104 28.95 0.11 -0.01
CA THR A 104 29.56 -0.58 -1.17
C THR A 104 28.66 -1.61 -1.83
N LYS A 105 27.52 -1.95 -1.23
CA LYS A 105 26.52 -2.88 -1.80
C LYS A 105 25.47 -2.16 -2.64
N THR A 106 25.05 -0.97 -2.21
CA THR A 106 23.98 -0.21 -2.87
C THR A 106 24.51 0.96 -3.69
N GLU A 107 25.80 1.29 -3.51
CA GLU A 107 26.45 2.48 -4.05
C GLU A 107 25.87 3.81 -3.56
N ASP A 108 24.97 3.78 -2.58
CA ASP A 108 24.46 4.98 -1.93
C ASP A 108 25.58 5.75 -1.25
N THR A 109 25.52 7.07 -1.34
CA THR A 109 26.49 7.97 -0.72
C THR A 109 25.83 8.85 0.33
N LEU A 110 26.55 9.13 1.42
CA LEU A 110 26.18 10.08 2.45
C LEU A 110 27.24 11.18 2.50
N ASP A 111 26.82 12.42 2.38
CA ASP A 111 27.65 13.62 2.49
C ASP A 111 26.92 14.64 3.35
N VAL A 112 27.31 14.74 4.62
CA VAL A 112 26.59 15.52 5.60
C VAL A 112 27.51 16.14 6.63
N PRO A 113 27.19 17.34 7.17
CA PRO A 113 27.81 17.81 8.39
C PRO A 113 27.63 16.74 9.48
N ILE A 114 28.70 16.42 10.22
CA ILE A 114 28.66 15.35 11.24
C ILE A 114 27.58 15.61 12.30
N MET A 115 27.27 16.85 12.60
CA MET A 115 26.22 17.26 13.53
C MET A 115 24.82 16.93 13.04
N ASP A 116 24.64 16.77 11.72
CA ASP A 116 23.36 16.41 11.10
C ASP A 116 23.19 14.88 10.92
N LEU A 117 24.17 14.06 11.34
CA LEU A 117 24.15 12.61 11.18
C LEU A 117 22.88 11.96 11.76
N SER A 118 22.32 12.51 12.83
CA SER A 118 21.09 12.03 13.43
C SER A 118 19.87 12.11 12.50
N LYS A 119 19.86 13.05 11.55
CA LYS A 119 18.81 13.17 10.54
C LYS A 119 18.88 12.08 9.45
N PHE A 120 20.05 11.46 9.32
CA PHE A 120 20.37 10.41 8.34
C PHE A 120 20.69 9.07 9.01
N TYR A 121 20.13 8.84 10.19
CA TYR A 121 20.34 7.61 10.98
C TYR A 121 20.01 6.32 10.19
N ASP A 122 19.16 6.43 9.17
CA ASP A 122 18.75 5.32 8.33
C ASP A 122 19.83 4.82 7.36
N PHE A 123 20.93 5.58 7.14
CA PHE A 123 22.01 5.18 6.23
C PHE A 123 22.77 3.93 6.69
N PHE A 124 23.09 3.82 8.00
CA PHE A 124 23.85 2.69 8.55
C PHE A 124 22.97 1.56 9.11
N LEU A 125 21.67 1.54 8.83
CA LEU A 125 20.74 0.48 9.26
C LEU A 125 21.20 -0.95 8.93
N PRO A 126 21.92 -1.23 7.82
CA PRO A 126 22.47 -2.54 7.53
C PRO A 126 23.33 -3.14 8.67
N TRP A 127 23.97 -2.34 9.48
CA TRP A 127 24.66 -2.83 10.67
C TRP A 127 23.73 -3.42 11.73
N SER A 128 22.49 -2.93 11.79
CA SER A 128 21.46 -3.47 12.70
C SER A 128 20.67 -4.64 12.09
N GLY A 129 21.08 -5.14 10.93
CA GLY A 129 20.38 -6.21 10.21
C GLY A 129 19.12 -5.74 9.49
N MET A 130 19.03 -4.45 9.16
CA MET A 130 17.94 -3.82 8.42
C MET A 130 18.49 -3.29 7.09
N GLU A 131 17.93 -3.72 5.96
CA GLU A 131 18.36 -3.29 4.63
C GLU A 131 17.39 -2.25 4.07
N LYS A 132 17.90 -1.28 3.28
CA LYS A 132 17.08 -0.37 2.48
C LYS A 132 16.77 -1.01 1.12
N SER A 133 15.55 -0.83 0.62
CA SER A 133 15.23 -1.12 -0.78
C SER A 133 15.61 0.10 -1.65
N GLN A 134 16.28 -0.15 -2.78
CA GLN A 134 16.64 0.89 -3.74
C GLN A 134 15.46 1.17 -4.67
N PHE A 135 15.16 2.43 -4.96
CA PHE A 135 14.11 2.84 -5.88
C PHE A 135 14.65 3.81 -6.93
N GLN A 136 14.37 3.53 -8.21
CA GLN A 136 14.71 4.42 -9.34
C GLN A 136 13.63 5.49 -9.53
N SER A 137 14.01 6.71 -9.95
CA SER A 137 13.10 7.80 -10.30
C SER A 137 12.52 7.60 -11.72
N GLU A 138 11.29 8.06 -11.97
CA GLU A 138 10.60 7.91 -13.24
C GLU A 138 11.11 8.90 -14.33
N ASN A 139 11.02 8.44 -15.61
CA ASN A 139 11.50 9.20 -16.75
C ASN A 139 10.49 10.30 -17.18
N PRO A 140 10.87 11.59 -17.31
CA PRO A 140 9.98 12.66 -17.76
C PRO A 140 9.37 12.45 -19.16
N ALA A 141 10.01 11.66 -20.05
CA ALA A 141 9.49 11.34 -21.37
C ALA A 141 8.19 10.55 -21.29
N ASP A 142 8.06 9.68 -20.28
CA ASP A 142 6.92 8.83 -20.04
C ASP A 142 5.64 9.64 -19.78
N ILE A 143 5.73 10.68 -18.93
CA ILE A 143 4.60 11.54 -18.58
C ILE A 143 4.07 12.28 -19.82
N LYS A 144 4.97 12.78 -20.65
CA LYS A 144 4.62 13.57 -21.85
C LYS A 144 3.93 12.69 -22.91
N ALA A 145 4.37 11.44 -23.07
CA ALA A 145 3.74 10.49 -23.98
C ALA A 145 2.31 10.14 -23.54
N ALA A 146 2.11 9.87 -22.22
CA ALA A 146 0.79 9.59 -21.68
C ALA A 146 -0.19 10.76 -21.86
N GLU A 147 0.25 12.00 -21.61
CA GLU A 147 -0.59 13.19 -21.81
C GLU A 147 -1.02 13.35 -23.28
N ARG A 148 -0.11 13.15 -24.24
CA ARG A 148 -0.40 13.30 -25.68
C ARG A 148 -1.30 12.17 -26.19
N MET A 149 -1.07 10.93 -25.79
CA MET A 149 -1.91 9.80 -26.19
C MET A 149 -3.32 9.91 -25.61
N GLY A 150 -3.46 10.35 -24.36
CA GLY A 150 -4.77 10.65 -23.77
C GLY A 150 -5.55 11.69 -24.59
N LYS A 151 -4.88 12.80 -25.00
CA LYS A 151 -5.47 13.82 -25.86
C LYS A 151 -5.84 13.31 -27.24
N LEU A 152 -5.00 12.43 -27.81
CA LEU A 152 -5.30 11.77 -29.10
C LEU A 152 -6.57 10.93 -29.00
N TYR A 153 -6.68 10.12 -27.94
CA TYR A 153 -7.87 9.29 -27.71
C TYR A 153 -9.14 10.13 -27.64
N ASP A 154 -9.12 11.19 -26.83
CA ASP A 154 -10.28 12.07 -26.65
C ASP A 154 -10.73 12.69 -27.98
N LEU A 155 -9.78 13.13 -28.81
CA LEU A 155 -10.08 13.70 -30.12
C LEU A 155 -10.64 12.66 -31.11
N ILE A 156 -10.07 11.44 -31.13
CA ILE A 156 -10.61 10.40 -32.04
C ILE A 156 -12.01 9.97 -31.58
N LEU A 157 -12.25 9.92 -30.26
CA LEU A 157 -13.57 9.60 -29.71
C LEU A 157 -14.60 10.72 -30.02
N GLU A 158 -14.18 11.99 -30.00
CA GLU A 158 -15.00 13.13 -30.41
C GLU A 158 -15.39 13.02 -31.90
N ASP A 159 -14.42 12.64 -32.76
CA ASP A 159 -14.63 12.42 -34.19
C ASP A 159 -15.47 11.14 -34.48
N ASN A 160 -15.44 10.14 -33.56
CA ASN A 160 -16.11 8.82 -33.72
C ASN A 160 -16.85 8.41 -32.43
N PRO A 161 -18.09 8.90 -32.22
CA PRO A 161 -18.89 8.47 -31.07
C PRO A 161 -19.11 6.95 -31.07
N THR A 162 -18.75 6.25 -30.00
CA THR A 162 -18.91 4.79 -29.87
C THR A 162 -20.26 4.46 -29.25
N GLU A 163 -21.14 3.76 -30.00
CA GLU A 163 -22.50 3.41 -29.54
C GLU A 163 -22.55 2.01 -28.88
N ASN A 164 -21.62 1.13 -29.19
CA ASN A 164 -21.59 -0.26 -28.71
C ASN A 164 -20.16 -0.76 -28.39
N GLU A 165 -20.05 -1.94 -27.77
CA GLU A 165 -18.79 -2.57 -27.39
C GLU A 165 -17.89 -2.89 -28.58
N ARG A 166 -18.46 -3.23 -29.73
CA ARG A 166 -17.70 -3.57 -30.95
C ARG A 166 -16.97 -2.36 -31.52
N ASP A 167 -17.61 -1.20 -31.55
CA ASP A 167 -16.99 0.04 -32.02
C ASP A 167 -15.84 0.44 -31.11
N ARG A 168 -16.02 0.28 -29.80
CA ARG A 168 -14.99 0.56 -28.80
C ARG A 168 -13.81 -0.39 -28.96
N HIS A 169 -14.06 -1.69 -29.15
CA HIS A 169 -13.02 -2.69 -29.43
C HIS A 169 -12.20 -2.31 -30.68
N SER A 170 -12.88 -1.93 -31.78
CA SER A 170 -12.22 -1.51 -33.01
C SER A 170 -11.31 -0.30 -32.81
N LEU A 171 -11.76 0.68 -32.03
CA LEU A 171 -10.96 1.86 -31.67
C LEU A 171 -9.74 1.48 -30.82
N ASN A 172 -9.91 0.57 -29.87
CA ASN A 172 -8.82 0.06 -29.02
C ASN A 172 -7.74 -0.65 -29.85
N ILE A 173 -8.15 -1.50 -30.78
CA ILE A 173 -7.22 -2.16 -31.73
C ILE A 173 -6.49 -1.12 -32.59
N PHE A 174 -7.20 -0.12 -33.09
CA PHE A 174 -6.58 0.95 -33.89
C PHE A 174 -5.48 1.66 -33.07
N LEU A 175 -5.75 2.03 -31.83
CA LEU A 175 -4.78 2.70 -30.97
C LEU A 175 -3.57 1.81 -30.65
N SER A 176 -3.79 0.52 -30.41
CA SER A 176 -2.70 -0.45 -30.18
C SER A 176 -1.80 -0.57 -31.41
N ARG A 177 -2.38 -0.61 -32.65
CA ARG A 177 -1.65 -0.60 -33.92
C ARG A 177 -0.85 0.69 -34.11
N LEU A 178 -1.42 1.83 -33.75
CA LEU A 178 -0.75 3.13 -33.86
C LEU A 178 0.43 3.23 -32.88
N LEU A 179 0.26 2.80 -31.65
CA LEU A 179 1.34 2.71 -30.65
C LEU A 179 2.49 1.82 -31.14
N PHE A 180 2.16 0.66 -31.70
CA PHE A 180 3.18 -0.19 -32.34
C PHE A 180 3.95 0.56 -33.42
N CYS A 181 3.29 1.30 -34.30
CA CYS A 181 3.93 2.02 -35.39
C CYS A 181 4.89 3.10 -34.91
N PHE A 182 4.51 3.89 -33.89
CA PHE A 182 5.40 4.87 -33.29
C PHE A 182 6.64 4.24 -32.66
N PHE A 183 6.44 3.14 -31.94
CA PHE A 183 7.55 2.44 -31.34
C PHE A 183 8.46 1.79 -32.38
N ALA A 184 7.88 1.23 -33.45
CA ALA A 184 8.59 0.53 -34.51
C ALA A 184 9.55 1.45 -35.29
N GLU A 185 9.18 2.74 -35.51
CA GLU A 185 10.06 3.67 -36.23
C GLU A 185 11.27 4.12 -35.40
N ASP A 186 11.12 4.23 -34.07
CA ASP A 186 12.21 4.69 -33.19
C ASP A 186 13.13 3.54 -32.71
N THR A 187 12.72 2.30 -32.88
CA THR A 187 13.48 1.12 -32.40
C THR A 187 14.09 0.27 -33.51
N GLY A 188 14.03 0.76 -34.76
CA GLY A 188 14.67 0.12 -35.90
C GLY A 188 13.91 -1.10 -36.44
N ILE A 189 12.64 -1.29 -36.09
CA ILE A 189 11.70 -2.21 -36.77
C ILE A 189 11.32 -1.60 -38.13
N PHE A 190 10.98 -0.30 -38.15
CA PHE A 190 10.91 0.52 -39.36
C PHE A 190 12.19 1.36 -39.50
N ALA A 191 12.41 1.99 -40.65
CA ALA A 191 13.45 3.00 -40.75
C ALA A 191 13.07 4.23 -39.90
N ASP A 192 14.08 4.96 -39.48
CA ASP A 192 13.91 6.15 -38.58
C ASP A 192 12.90 7.13 -39.22
N ASP A 193 11.89 7.55 -38.41
CA ASP A 193 10.81 8.43 -38.82
C ASP A 193 9.98 7.97 -40.05
N GLN A 194 10.08 6.73 -40.46
CA GLN A 194 9.46 6.22 -41.70
C GLN A 194 7.96 6.32 -41.69
N PHE A 195 7.33 5.94 -40.57
CA PHE A 195 5.87 5.94 -40.43
C PHE A 195 5.32 7.38 -40.35
N THR A 196 5.90 8.20 -39.50
CA THR A 196 5.49 9.58 -39.31
C THR A 196 5.66 10.43 -40.57
N ASN A 197 6.79 10.26 -41.31
CA ASN A 197 7.02 10.93 -42.58
C ASN A 197 6.08 10.46 -43.70
N ALA A 198 5.83 9.16 -43.78
CA ALA A 198 4.89 8.61 -44.79
C ALA A 198 3.47 9.18 -44.55
N LEU A 199 3.01 9.20 -43.30
CA LEU A 199 1.73 9.76 -42.95
C LEU A 199 1.64 11.27 -43.24
N ALA A 200 2.68 12.03 -42.86
CA ALA A 200 2.71 13.48 -43.11
C ALA A 200 2.70 13.82 -44.60
N SER A 201 3.44 13.05 -45.45
CA SER A 201 3.65 13.33 -46.87
C SER A 201 2.55 12.82 -47.77
N HIS A 202 1.86 11.72 -47.39
CA HIS A 202 0.86 11.05 -48.25
C HIS A 202 -0.57 11.20 -47.80
N THR A 203 -0.86 12.10 -46.84
CA THR A 203 -2.22 12.40 -46.40
C THR A 203 -2.53 13.89 -46.40
N GLY A 204 -3.78 14.25 -46.72
CA GLY A 204 -4.24 15.64 -46.73
C GLY A 204 -4.28 16.27 -45.33
N GLN A 205 -4.05 17.60 -45.23
CA GLN A 205 -4.03 18.29 -43.95
C GLN A 205 -5.39 18.26 -43.21
N ASP A 206 -6.48 18.06 -43.92
CA ASP A 206 -7.85 17.97 -43.36
C ASP A 206 -8.16 16.63 -42.72
N GLY A 207 -7.28 15.60 -42.89
CA GLY A 207 -7.41 14.29 -42.30
C GLY A 207 -8.45 13.36 -42.90
N ARG A 208 -9.16 13.78 -43.95
CA ARG A 208 -10.29 13.00 -44.56
C ARG A 208 -9.85 11.70 -45.21
N ASP A 209 -8.64 11.63 -45.71
CA ASP A 209 -8.04 10.46 -46.38
C ASP A 209 -7.29 9.53 -45.42
N LEU A 210 -7.07 9.89 -44.16
CA LEU A 210 -6.39 9.12 -43.14
C LEU A 210 -7.02 7.72 -42.93
N GLN A 211 -8.35 7.65 -42.92
CA GLN A 211 -9.06 6.37 -42.78
C GLN A 211 -8.64 5.39 -43.88
N THR A 212 -8.67 5.83 -45.14
CA THR A 212 -8.26 5.01 -46.30
C THR A 212 -6.78 4.69 -46.25
N TYR A 213 -5.95 5.65 -45.81
CA TYR A 213 -4.51 5.44 -45.67
C TYR A 213 -4.23 4.32 -44.65
N PHE A 214 -4.77 4.38 -43.45
CA PHE A 214 -4.54 3.37 -42.44
C PHE A 214 -5.12 2.01 -42.79
N GLN A 215 -6.25 1.94 -43.44
CA GLN A 215 -6.78 0.66 -43.98
C GLN A 215 -5.82 -0.03 -44.93
N LYS A 216 -5.21 0.71 -45.87
CA LYS A 216 -4.21 0.18 -46.80
C LYS A 216 -2.90 -0.15 -46.08
N PHE A 217 -2.45 0.73 -45.19
CA PHE A 217 -1.20 0.57 -44.47
C PHE A 217 -1.21 -0.68 -43.56
N PHE A 218 -2.26 -0.89 -42.79
CA PHE A 218 -2.37 -2.07 -41.92
C PHE A 218 -2.47 -3.38 -42.72
N LYS A 219 -3.11 -3.37 -43.89
CA LYS A 219 -3.12 -4.51 -44.80
C LYS A 219 -1.73 -4.83 -45.33
N VAL A 220 -0.96 -3.82 -45.68
CA VAL A 220 0.43 -4.00 -46.17
C VAL A 220 1.31 -4.62 -45.09
N LEU A 221 1.18 -4.21 -43.83
CA LEU A 221 1.95 -4.79 -42.71
C LEU A 221 1.62 -6.28 -42.47
N ASN A 222 0.46 -6.76 -42.90
CA ASN A 222 0.04 -8.15 -42.78
C ASN A 222 0.28 -9.00 -44.04
N LEU A 223 0.81 -8.44 -45.10
CA LEU A 223 1.03 -9.14 -46.36
C LEU A 223 2.54 -9.37 -46.63
N PRO A 224 2.97 -10.61 -46.89
CA PRO A 224 4.36 -10.89 -47.30
C PRO A 224 4.67 -10.41 -48.74
N GLU A 225 3.69 -10.49 -49.65
CA GLU A 225 3.80 -10.00 -51.03
C GLU A 225 2.96 -8.72 -51.20
N ARG A 226 3.57 -7.65 -51.78
CA ARG A 226 3.03 -6.29 -51.77
C ARG A 226 3.21 -5.55 -53.10
N SER A 227 3.44 -6.29 -54.16
CA SER A 227 3.69 -5.72 -55.52
C SER A 227 2.59 -4.76 -56.00
N ASP A 228 1.35 -4.95 -55.54
CA ASP A 228 0.17 -4.17 -55.95
C ASP A 228 0.00 -2.84 -55.20
N TYR A 229 0.86 -2.54 -54.25
CA TYR A 229 0.77 -1.34 -53.44
C TYR A 229 1.81 -0.28 -53.86
N PRO A 230 1.57 1.02 -53.60
CA PRO A 230 2.57 2.06 -53.83
C PRO A 230 3.91 1.76 -53.17
N LYS A 231 5.00 2.18 -53.81
CA LYS A 231 6.37 1.85 -53.35
C LYS A 231 6.65 2.26 -51.93
N PHE A 232 6.18 3.45 -51.51
CA PHE A 232 6.40 3.92 -50.12
C PHE A 232 5.71 3.02 -49.06
N LEU A 233 4.70 2.25 -49.43
CA LEU A 233 4.08 1.25 -48.55
C LEU A 233 4.80 -0.09 -48.66
N GLN A 234 5.35 -0.46 -49.81
CA GLN A 234 6.13 -1.70 -50.01
C GLN A 234 7.39 -1.71 -49.16
N ASP A 235 7.97 -0.53 -48.89
CA ASP A 235 9.24 -0.37 -48.16
C ASP A 235 9.10 -0.67 -46.63
N PHE A 236 7.89 -0.81 -46.10
CA PHE A 236 7.66 -1.23 -44.70
C PHE A 236 7.89 -2.75 -44.57
N PRO A 237 8.40 -3.23 -43.44
CA PRO A 237 8.62 -4.67 -43.24
C PRO A 237 7.31 -5.43 -43.08
N TYR A 238 7.32 -6.75 -43.31
CA TYR A 238 6.23 -7.66 -42.98
C TYR A 238 6.19 -7.88 -41.46
N VAL A 239 5.14 -7.46 -40.78
CA VAL A 239 5.03 -7.51 -39.32
C VAL A 239 4.35 -8.78 -38.84
N ASN A 240 3.18 -9.13 -39.41
CA ASN A 240 2.35 -10.28 -39.03
C ASN A 240 2.07 -10.36 -37.50
N GLY A 241 1.56 -11.46 -37.05
CA GLY A 241 1.51 -11.82 -35.62
C GLY A 241 0.29 -11.35 -34.88
N GLY A 242 -0.91 -11.54 -35.38
CA GLY A 242 -2.16 -11.27 -34.67
C GLY A 242 -2.56 -9.79 -34.63
N LEU A 243 -1.65 -8.86 -34.36
CA LEU A 243 -1.97 -7.43 -34.23
C LEU A 243 -2.60 -6.83 -35.50
N PHE A 244 -2.14 -7.27 -36.69
CA PHE A 244 -2.65 -6.80 -37.99
C PHE A 244 -3.46 -7.86 -38.73
N ALA A 245 -3.68 -9.04 -38.20
CA ALA A 245 -4.33 -10.17 -38.89
C ALA A 245 -5.80 -9.90 -39.22
N ASP A 246 -6.53 -9.29 -38.32
CA ASP A 246 -7.97 -9.07 -38.46
C ASP A 246 -8.28 -7.70 -39.07
N ASP A 247 -9.33 -7.62 -39.87
CA ASP A 247 -9.80 -6.39 -40.54
C ASP A 247 -10.80 -5.66 -39.66
N TYR A 248 -10.29 -4.78 -38.80
CA TYR A 248 -11.12 -3.92 -37.95
C TYR A 248 -11.40 -2.57 -38.62
N PRO A 249 -12.59 -1.98 -38.41
CA PRO A 249 -12.90 -0.63 -38.88
C PRO A 249 -11.89 0.40 -38.36
N VAL A 250 -11.36 1.20 -39.27
CA VAL A 250 -10.49 2.33 -38.94
C VAL A 250 -11.35 3.56 -38.68
N PRO A 251 -11.08 4.36 -37.63
CA PRO A 251 -11.87 5.58 -37.36
C PRO A 251 -11.71 6.65 -38.43
N THR A 252 -12.62 7.63 -38.44
CA THR A 252 -12.51 8.87 -39.18
C THR A 252 -11.68 9.90 -38.41
N PHE A 253 -11.09 10.87 -39.11
CA PHE A 253 -10.16 11.83 -38.52
C PHE A 253 -10.48 13.26 -38.95
N SER A 254 -10.24 14.19 -38.06
CA SER A 254 -10.26 15.63 -38.30
C SER A 254 -8.82 16.20 -38.48
N THR A 255 -8.70 17.43 -38.87
CA THR A 255 -7.44 18.18 -38.90
C THR A 255 -6.72 18.12 -37.53
N LYS A 256 -7.49 18.19 -36.43
CA LYS A 256 -6.94 18.16 -35.07
C LYS A 256 -6.39 16.81 -34.71
N SER A 257 -7.15 15.73 -34.94
CA SER A 257 -6.70 14.37 -34.62
C SER A 257 -5.48 13.97 -35.47
N ARG A 258 -5.47 14.33 -36.78
CA ARG A 258 -4.28 14.15 -37.64
C ARG A 258 -3.04 14.85 -37.09
N LYS A 259 -3.16 16.11 -36.67
CA LYS A 259 -2.03 16.88 -36.12
C LYS A 259 -1.46 16.23 -34.88
N ILE A 260 -2.31 15.76 -33.96
CA ILE A 260 -1.85 15.07 -32.72
C ILE A 260 -1.19 13.74 -33.03
N ILE A 261 -1.66 12.98 -34.05
CA ILE A 261 -1.00 11.74 -34.47
C ILE A 261 0.45 12.03 -34.88
N ILE A 262 0.67 13.04 -35.72
CA ILE A 262 2.02 13.45 -36.14
C ILE A 262 2.86 13.95 -34.94
N GLU A 263 2.27 14.71 -34.02
CA GLU A 263 2.95 15.16 -32.80
C GLU A 263 3.30 14.00 -31.85
N CYS A 264 2.53 12.92 -31.84
CA CYS A 264 2.85 11.70 -31.10
C CYS A 264 4.03 10.97 -31.77
N GLY A 265 4.08 10.90 -33.11
CA GLY A 265 5.21 10.32 -33.83
C GLY A 265 6.53 11.06 -33.59
N ALA A 266 6.49 12.36 -33.36
CA ALA A 266 7.67 13.17 -33.05
C ALA A 266 8.21 12.98 -31.61
N LEU A 267 7.66 12.08 -30.79
CA LEU A 267 8.21 11.72 -29.47
C LEU A 267 9.32 10.68 -29.64
N ASN A 268 10.25 10.63 -28.71
CA ASN A 268 11.28 9.59 -28.69
C ASN A 268 10.76 8.34 -27.98
N TRP A 269 10.13 7.43 -28.73
CA TRP A 269 9.55 6.18 -28.21
C TRP A 269 10.60 5.15 -27.77
N LYS A 270 11.83 5.24 -28.25
CA LYS A 270 12.95 4.43 -27.78
C LYS A 270 13.27 4.68 -26.31
N ALA A 271 13.09 5.92 -25.82
CA ALA A 271 13.32 6.31 -24.44
C ALA A 271 12.10 6.07 -23.53
N ILE A 272 10.94 5.72 -24.11
CA ILE A 272 9.69 5.49 -23.40
C ILE A 272 9.60 4.01 -22.97
N ASN A 273 9.26 3.79 -21.68
CA ASN A 273 9.06 2.43 -21.19
C ASN A 273 7.68 1.89 -21.59
N PRO A 274 7.58 0.64 -22.06
CA PRO A 274 6.28 0.02 -22.39
C PRO A 274 5.31 -0.06 -21.21
N ASP A 275 5.79 -0.02 -19.98
CA ASP A 275 4.98 0.00 -18.78
C ASP A 275 4.09 1.26 -18.65
N ILE A 276 4.44 2.36 -19.34
CA ILE A 276 3.61 3.57 -19.35
C ILE A 276 2.25 3.39 -20.04
N PHE A 277 2.10 2.38 -20.88
CA PHE A 277 0.82 2.11 -21.55
C PHE A 277 -0.33 1.91 -20.55
N GLY A 278 -0.03 1.43 -19.33
CA GLY A 278 -0.99 1.39 -18.24
C GLY A 278 -1.48 2.76 -17.78
N SER A 279 -0.61 3.76 -17.73
CA SER A 279 -1.00 5.14 -17.38
C SER A 279 -1.79 5.79 -18.51
N MET A 280 -1.51 5.43 -19.75
CA MET A 280 -2.27 5.87 -20.93
C MET A 280 -3.68 5.28 -20.92
N ILE A 281 -3.86 4.00 -20.58
CA ILE A 281 -5.17 3.37 -20.40
C ILE A 281 -5.97 4.10 -19.32
N GLN A 282 -5.33 4.43 -18.18
CA GLN A 282 -5.98 5.23 -17.13
C GLN A 282 -6.46 6.60 -17.61
N ALA A 283 -5.69 7.24 -18.49
CA ALA A 283 -6.10 8.53 -19.07
C ALA A 283 -7.33 8.39 -19.98
N VAL A 284 -7.48 7.24 -20.62
CA VAL A 284 -8.51 6.91 -21.63
C VAL A 284 -9.84 6.46 -21.01
N VAL A 285 -9.81 5.70 -19.91
CA VAL A 285 -11.04 5.19 -19.27
C VAL A 285 -11.76 6.29 -18.51
N HIS A 286 -13.07 6.47 -18.73
CA HIS A 286 -13.90 7.47 -18.05
C HIS A 286 -13.80 7.39 -16.53
N ASN A 287 -13.81 8.55 -15.84
CA ASN A 287 -13.66 8.67 -14.38
C ASN A 287 -14.64 7.80 -13.57
N ASP A 288 -15.87 7.60 -14.05
CA ASP A 288 -16.88 6.79 -13.37
C ASP A 288 -16.63 5.29 -13.43
N GLN A 289 -15.89 4.81 -14.42
CA GLN A 289 -15.51 3.40 -14.58
C GLN A 289 -14.22 3.05 -13.85
N ARG A 290 -13.30 4.00 -13.67
CA ARG A 290 -12.00 3.79 -12.99
C ARG A 290 -12.13 3.24 -11.57
N SER A 291 -13.04 3.80 -10.78
CA SER A 291 -13.25 3.40 -9.39
C SER A 291 -13.93 2.02 -9.26
N GLY A 292 -14.74 1.63 -10.25
CA GLY A 292 -15.45 0.35 -10.24
C GLY A 292 -14.62 -0.84 -10.72
N LEU A 293 -13.66 -0.61 -11.62
CA LEU A 293 -12.80 -1.65 -12.20
C LEU A 293 -11.48 -1.84 -11.42
N GLY A 294 -11.15 -0.93 -10.48
CA GLY A 294 -9.90 -1.01 -9.71
C GLY A 294 -8.64 -0.79 -10.58
N MET A 295 -8.79 -0.15 -11.75
CA MET A 295 -7.70 0.10 -12.69
C MET A 295 -6.79 1.20 -12.16
N HIS A 296 -5.73 0.82 -11.46
CA HIS A 296 -4.68 1.72 -10.97
C HIS A 296 -3.35 1.34 -11.60
N TYR A 297 -2.77 2.27 -12.36
CA TYR A 297 -1.40 2.13 -12.83
C TYR A 297 -0.46 1.84 -11.67
N THR A 298 0.43 0.87 -11.86
CA THR A 298 1.43 0.48 -10.87
C THR A 298 2.81 0.89 -11.36
N SER A 299 3.43 1.84 -10.66
CA SER A 299 4.79 2.31 -10.99
C SER A 299 5.84 1.23 -10.79
N VAL A 300 6.97 1.32 -11.52
CA VAL A 300 8.11 0.38 -11.43
C VAL A 300 8.56 0.21 -9.98
N VAL A 301 8.70 1.32 -9.23
CA VAL A 301 9.05 1.31 -7.80
C VAL A 301 8.14 0.41 -6.97
N ASN A 302 6.85 0.44 -7.22
CA ASN A 302 5.88 -0.38 -6.49
C ASN A 302 5.87 -1.84 -6.97
N ILE A 303 6.13 -2.09 -8.25
CA ILE A 303 6.30 -3.43 -8.81
C ILE A 303 7.52 -4.11 -8.18
N MET A 304 8.65 -3.40 -8.06
CA MET A 304 9.87 -3.92 -7.45
C MET A 304 9.66 -4.35 -5.99
N LYS A 305 8.84 -3.63 -5.21
CA LYS A 305 8.46 -4.07 -3.84
C LYS A 305 7.78 -5.45 -3.80
N VAL A 306 7.15 -5.87 -4.90
CA VAL A 306 6.52 -7.18 -5.01
C VAL A 306 7.53 -8.22 -5.49
N ILE A 307 8.21 -7.95 -6.62
CA ILE A 307 9.00 -8.96 -7.32
C ILE A 307 10.36 -9.23 -6.66
N GLU A 308 10.98 -8.21 -6.05
CA GLU A 308 12.26 -8.39 -5.33
C GLU A 308 12.16 -9.45 -4.21
N PRO A 309 11.27 -9.30 -3.21
CA PRO A 309 11.20 -10.29 -2.15
C PRO A 309 10.49 -11.58 -2.58
N LEU A 310 9.76 -11.58 -3.69
CA LEU A 310 9.06 -12.77 -4.19
C LEU A 310 10.03 -13.76 -4.84
N PHE A 311 10.95 -13.28 -5.69
CA PHE A 311 11.87 -14.14 -6.42
C PHE A 311 13.20 -13.49 -6.85
N LEU A 312 13.26 -12.18 -7.14
CA LEU A 312 14.48 -11.57 -7.69
C LEU A 312 15.65 -11.63 -6.72
N ASN A 313 15.45 -11.36 -5.43
CA ASN A 313 16.52 -11.41 -4.44
C ASN A 313 17.14 -12.80 -4.35
N ASP A 314 16.35 -13.88 -4.48
CA ASP A 314 16.86 -15.24 -4.51
C ASP A 314 17.70 -15.52 -5.77
N LEU A 315 17.25 -15.04 -6.94
CA LEU A 315 17.96 -15.18 -8.20
C LEU A 315 19.28 -14.41 -8.21
N TYR A 316 19.31 -13.17 -7.74
CA TYR A 316 20.53 -12.38 -7.58
C TYR A 316 21.50 -13.01 -6.57
N SER A 317 20.99 -13.53 -5.45
CA SER A 317 21.82 -14.27 -4.49
C SER A 317 22.38 -15.57 -5.05
N ASP A 318 21.64 -16.26 -5.94
CA ASP A 318 22.15 -17.44 -6.65
C ASP A 318 23.23 -17.06 -7.66
N LEU A 319 23.09 -15.92 -8.36
CA LEU A 319 24.09 -15.37 -9.27
C LEU A 319 25.38 -15.02 -8.50
N GLU A 320 25.29 -14.28 -7.40
CA GLU A 320 26.45 -13.95 -6.53
C GLU A 320 27.15 -15.21 -6.02
N ARG A 321 26.39 -16.22 -5.56
CA ARG A 321 26.94 -17.49 -5.08
C ARG A 321 27.52 -18.36 -6.18
N ALA A 322 27.10 -18.16 -7.41
CA ALA A 322 27.68 -18.86 -8.54
C ALA A 322 29.06 -18.32 -8.87
N GLY A 323 29.28 -16.97 -8.81
CA GLY A 323 30.51 -16.34 -9.23
C GLY A 323 30.96 -16.90 -10.58
N ASP A 324 32.25 -17.18 -10.77
CA ASP A 324 32.80 -17.73 -12.02
C ASP A 324 32.57 -19.24 -12.21
N ASN A 325 31.73 -19.87 -11.38
CA ASN A 325 31.49 -21.32 -11.48
C ASN A 325 30.50 -21.64 -12.60
N LYS A 326 31.04 -22.06 -13.76
CA LYS A 326 30.28 -22.40 -14.95
C LYS A 326 29.08 -23.35 -14.69
N LYS A 327 29.27 -24.39 -13.84
CA LYS A 327 28.21 -25.37 -13.59
C LYS A 327 27.04 -24.76 -12.83
N LYS A 328 27.31 -23.86 -11.87
CA LYS A 328 26.29 -23.16 -11.12
C LYS A 328 25.57 -22.13 -11.99
N LEU A 329 26.31 -21.39 -12.83
CA LEU A 329 25.75 -20.42 -13.79
C LEU A 329 24.80 -21.08 -14.77
N LEU A 330 25.20 -22.23 -15.37
CA LEU A 330 24.34 -22.99 -16.29
C LEU A 330 23.09 -23.54 -15.59
N LYS A 331 23.20 -23.95 -14.31
CA LYS A 331 22.03 -24.38 -13.53
C LYS A 331 21.08 -23.21 -13.25
N LEU A 332 21.61 -22.02 -12.98
CA LEU A 332 20.79 -20.82 -12.80
C LEU A 332 20.11 -20.43 -14.12
N LEU A 333 20.81 -20.50 -15.25
CA LEU A 333 20.25 -20.26 -16.57
C LEU A 333 19.10 -21.23 -16.89
N ASP A 334 19.29 -22.52 -16.61
CA ASP A 334 18.22 -23.52 -16.76
C ASP A 334 17.00 -23.21 -15.90
N ARG A 335 17.22 -22.75 -14.65
CA ARG A 335 16.17 -22.30 -13.75
C ARG A 335 15.36 -21.15 -14.36
N LEU A 336 16.05 -20.12 -14.90
CA LEU A 336 15.41 -18.96 -15.54
C LEU A 336 14.52 -19.37 -16.72
N CYS A 337 14.97 -20.35 -17.53
CA CYS A 337 14.22 -20.86 -18.70
C CYS A 337 12.93 -21.61 -18.33
N HIS A 338 12.79 -22.09 -17.10
CA HIS A 338 11.67 -22.96 -16.69
C HIS A 338 10.72 -22.32 -15.69
N LEU A 339 11.08 -21.18 -15.07
CA LEU A 339 10.17 -20.46 -14.19
C LEU A 339 9.03 -19.83 -14.97
N ARG A 340 7.87 -19.67 -14.31
CA ARG A 340 6.68 -19.03 -14.89
C ARG A 340 6.22 -17.87 -14.01
N ILE A 341 5.80 -16.81 -14.67
CA ILE A 341 5.24 -15.61 -14.02
C ILE A 341 3.77 -15.51 -14.41
N PHE A 342 2.89 -15.35 -13.44
CA PHE A 342 1.46 -15.27 -13.66
C PHE A 342 0.83 -14.07 -12.93
N ASP A 343 0.15 -13.22 -13.70
CA ASP A 343 -0.61 -12.08 -13.17
C ASP A 343 -2.10 -12.26 -13.49
N PRO A 344 -2.94 -12.64 -12.50
CA PRO A 344 -4.37 -12.87 -12.71
C PRO A 344 -5.22 -11.59 -12.72
N ALA A 345 -4.61 -10.40 -12.84
CA ALA A 345 -5.27 -9.11 -13.03
C ALA A 345 -4.25 -8.15 -13.68
N CYS A 346 -3.74 -8.54 -14.86
CA CYS A 346 -2.50 -7.99 -15.40
C CYS A 346 -2.61 -6.56 -15.95
N GLY A 347 -3.82 -6.03 -16.15
CA GLY A 347 -3.98 -4.72 -16.78
C GLY A 347 -3.26 -4.68 -18.12
N SER A 348 -2.44 -3.66 -18.34
CA SER A 348 -1.55 -3.52 -19.50
C SER A 348 -0.27 -4.37 -19.43
N GLY A 349 -0.14 -5.29 -18.48
CA GLY A 349 0.99 -6.19 -18.36
C GLY A 349 2.21 -5.66 -17.59
N ASN A 350 2.11 -4.57 -16.88
CA ASN A 350 3.25 -3.89 -16.24
C ASN A 350 4.10 -4.81 -15.34
N PHE A 351 3.47 -5.63 -14.50
CA PHE A 351 4.18 -6.59 -13.67
C PHE A 351 4.93 -7.63 -14.51
N LEU A 352 4.29 -8.12 -15.57
CA LEU A 352 4.89 -9.11 -16.49
C LEU A 352 6.08 -8.53 -17.26
N ILE A 353 5.95 -7.28 -17.73
CA ILE A 353 7.00 -6.55 -18.47
C ILE A 353 8.23 -6.35 -17.58
N ILE A 354 8.06 -5.82 -16.37
CA ILE A 354 9.18 -5.56 -15.47
C ILE A 354 9.84 -6.87 -15.04
N ALA A 355 9.04 -7.90 -14.71
CA ALA A 355 9.58 -9.23 -14.41
C ALA A 355 10.39 -9.80 -15.59
N TYR A 356 9.89 -9.69 -16.82
CA TYR A 356 10.60 -10.10 -18.02
C TYR A 356 11.95 -9.38 -18.18
N LYS A 357 11.95 -8.05 -18.07
CA LYS A 357 13.17 -7.23 -18.19
C LYS A 357 14.20 -7.60 -17.12
N GLU A 358 13.79 -7.78 -15.87
CA GLU A 358 14.68 -8.14 -14.77
C GLU A 358 15.29 -9.54 -14.95
N LEU A 359 14.50 -10.51 -15.42
CA LEU A 359 15.01 -11.85 -15.73
C LEU A 359 16.03 -11.82 -16.88
N CYS A 360 15.76 -11.04 -17.94
CA CYS A 360 16.73 -10.85 -19.04
C CYS A 360 18.02 -10.16 -18.57
N LYS A 361 17.96 -9.21 -17.65
CA LYS A 361 19.18 -8.60 -17.06
C LYS A 361 20.04 -9.65 -16.35
N ILE A 362 19.42 -10.51 -15.54
CA ILE A 362 20.15 -11.61 -14.87
C ILE A 362 20.76 -12.55 -15.90
N GLU A 363 20.05 -12.88 -16.96
CA GLU A 363 20.55 -13.71 -18.06
C GLU A 363 21.76 -13.08 -18.76
N ILE A 364 21.72 -11.77 -19.05
CA ILE A 364 22.85 -11.01 -19.61
C ILE A 364 24.07 -11.11 -18.70
N GLU A 365 23.91 -10.93 -17.39
CA GLU A 365 25.02 -11.05 -16.42
C GLU A 365 25.60 -12.47 -16.36
N ILE A 366 24.75 -13.50 -16.44
CA ILE A 366 25.20 -14.89 -16.54
C ILE A 366 26.05 -15.11 -17.79
N PHE A 367 25.61 -14.61 -18.96
CA PHE A 367 26.35 -14.75 -20.18
C PHE A 367 27.68 -13.99 -20.20
N LYS A 368 27.74 -12.79 -19.59
CA LYS A 368 28.98 -12.07 -19.39
C LYS A 368 30.00 -12.86 -18.58
N GLN A 369 29.56 -13.53 -17.49
CA GLN A 369 30.43 -14.35 -16.63
C GLN A 369 30.83 -15.69 -17.26
N LEU A 370 30.06 -16.19 -18.23
CA LEU A 370 30.39 -17.44 -18.92
C LEU A 370 31.47 -17.31 -20.00
N GLU A 371 31.94 -16.08 -20.32
CA GLU A 371 32.95 -15.72 -21.32
C GLU A 371 33.12 -16.65 -22.53
N GLY A 372 32.72 -16.19 -23.72
CA GLY A 372 33.36 -16.45 -24.99
C GLY A 372 33.46 -17.88 -25.59
N LYS A 373 32.78 -18.90 -25.05
CA LYS A 373 32.81 -20.25 -25.59
C LYS A 373 31.41 -20.69 -26.05
N GLN A 374 31.15 -20.54 -27.37
CA GLN A 374 30.08 -21.25 -28.13
C GLN A 374 28.71 -21.44 -27.42
N LEU A 375 28.19 -20.38 -26.84
CA LEU A 375 26.79 -20.34 -26.40
C LEU A 375 25.94 -19.69 -27.48
N THR A 376 24.74 -20.20 -27.69
CA THR A 376 23.75 -19.52 -28.54
C THR A 376 23.51 -18.14 -27.99
N LEU A 377 23.91 -17.11 -28.71
CA LEU A 377 23.91 -15.70 -28.29
C LEU A 377 22.52 -15.05 -28.37
N PHE A 378 21.47 -15.79 -28.00
CA PHE A 378 20.10 -15.29 -27.95
C PHE A 378 19.50 -15.57 -26.57
N SER A 379 18.60 -14.69 -26.10
CA SER A 379 17.88 -14.92 -24.86
C SER A 379 17.12 -16.26 -24.90
N ASN A 380 17.26 -17.04 -23.84
CA ASN A 380 16.52 -18.28 -23.63
C ASN A 380 15.18 -18.02 -22.93
N ILE A 381 14.96 -16.82 -22.36
CA ILE A 381 13.72 -16.43 -21.71
C ILE A 381 12.69 -16.11 -22.81
N LYS A 382 11.52 -16.77 -22.74
CA LYS A 382 10.47 -16.66 -23.76
C LYS A 382 9.24 -16.00 -23.17
N LEU A 383 8.51 -15.23 -23.95
CA LEU A 383 7.22 -14.66 -23.54
C LEU A 383 6.18 -15.75 -23.17
N THR A 384 6.31 -16.97 -23.68
CA THR A 384 5.45 -18.11 -23.31
C THR A 384 5.58 -18.55 -21.84
N GLN A 385 6.54 -18.02 -21.08
CA GLN A 385 6.67 -18.21 -19.63
C GLN A 385 5.80 -17.24 -18.82
N PHE A 386 5.20 -16.24 -19.48
CA PHE A 386 4.41 -15.16 -18.87
C PHE A 386 2.94 -15.37 -19.17
N TYR A 387 2.15 -15.40 -18.09
CA TYR A 387 0.73 -15.70 -18.10
C TYR A 387 -0.04 -14.54 -17.48
N GLY A 388 -1.21 -14.23 -18.04
CA GLY A 388 -2.05 -13.16 -17.53
C GLY A 388 -3.54 -13.43 -17.70
N ILE A 389 -4.35 -12.83 -16.85
CA ILE A 389 -5.80 -12.71 -17.03
C ILE A 389 -6.15 -11.24 -16.92
N GLU A 390 -6.90 -10.73 -17.89
CA GLU A 390 -7.42 -9.36 -17.86
C GLU A 390 -8.89 -9.33 -18.27
N LEU A 391 -9.69 -8.56 -17.55
CA LEU A 391 -11.12 -8.42 -17.81
C LEU A 391 -11.41 -7.43 -18.94
N ASP A 392 -10.64 -6.34 -19.00
CA ASP A 392 -10.80 -5.28 -20.00
C ASP A 392 -10.09 -5.65 -21.29
N ASP A 393 -10.81 -5.61 -22.38
CA ASP A 393 -10.33 -5.99 -23.70
C ASP A 393 -9.18 -5.10 -24.19
N PHE A 394 -9.23 -3.79 -23.96
CA PHE A 394 -8.17 -2.89 -24.36
C PHE A 394 -6.88 -3.13 -23.55
N ALA A 395 -7.01 -3.31 -22.27
CA ALA A 395 -5.87 -3.64 -21.41
C ALA A 395 -5.26 -4.99 -21.80
N HIS A 396 -6.08 -5.99 -22.14
CA HIS A 396 -5.65 -7.30 -22.64
C HIS A 396 -4.79 -7.18 -23.92
N GLU A 397 -5.29 -6.48 -24.94
CA GLU A 397 -4.54 -6.29 -26.21
C GLU A 397 -3.27 -5.45 -25.98
N THR A 398 -3.35 -4.44 -25.11
CA THR A 398 -2.18 -3.63 -24.73
C THR A 398 -1.13 -4.46 -23.99
N ALA A 399 -1.52 -5.38 -23.13
CA ALA A 399 -0.59 -6.25 -22.41
C ALA A 399 0.24 -7.14 -23.37
N LYS A 400 -0.40 -7.71 -24.38
CA LYS A 400 0.30 -8.48 -25.43
C LYS A 400 1.30 -7.61 -26.20
N LEU A 401 0.85 -6.44 -26.67
CA LEU A 401 1.71 -5.49 -27.37
C LEU A 401 2.91 -5.09 -26.50
N SER A 402 2.67 -4.75 -25.25
CA SER A 402 3.69 -4.28 -24.32
C SER A 402 4.75 -5.35 -24.03
N LEU A 403 4.36 -6.63 -23.98
CA LEU A 403 5.31 -7.76 -23.84
C LEU A 403 6.18 -7.91 -25.08
N TRP A 404 5.64 -7.78 -26.30
CA TRP A 404 6.45 -7.79 -27.52
C TRP A 404 7.45 -6.64 -27.57
N LEU A 405 7.01 -5.45 -27.17
CA LEU A 405 7.90 -4.29 -27.14
C LEU A 405 9.01 -4.46 -26.11
N ALA A 406 8.70 -5.06 -24.96
CA ALA A 406 9.71 -5.38 -23.94
C ALA A 406 10.71 -6.44 -24.46
N GLU A 407 10.25 -7.47 -25.19
CA GLU A 407 11.12 -8.46 -25.84
C GLU A 407 12.04 -7.78 -26.86
N HIS A 408 11.51 -6.89 -27.68
CA HIS A 408 12.31 -6.15 -28.65
C HIS A 408 13.38 -5.27 -27.97
N GLN A 409 13.01 -4.52 -26.92
CA GLN A 409 13.98 -3.72 -26.15
C GLN A 409 15.09 -4.58 -25.54
N MET A 410 14.76 -5.72 -24.98
CA MET A 410 15.76 -6.62 -24.40
C MET A 410 16.64 -7.28 -25.47
N ASN A 411 16.11 -7.58 -26.66
CA ASN A 411 16.89 -8.04 -27.80
C ASN A 411 17.90 -6.97 -28.27
N LEU A 412 17.52 -5.69 -28.26
CA LEU A 412 18.44 -4.58 -28.53
C LEU A 412 19.54 -4.48 -27.46
N ALA A 413 19.19 -4.60 -26.19
CA ALA A 413 20.18 -4.62 -25.11
C ALA A 413 21.16 -5.82 -25.24
N PHE A 414 20.68 -6.99 -25.65
CA PHE A 414 21.52 -8.14 -25.99
C PHE A 414 22.47 -7.84 -27.13
N LYS A 415 21.99 -7.19 -28.18
CA LYS A 415 22.81 -6.79 -29.36
C LYS A 415 23.92 -5.84 -28.96
N GLU A 416 23.63 -4.87 -28.10
CA GLU A 416 24.61 -3.90 -27.58
C GLU A 416 25.77 -4.59 -26.84
N VAL A 417 25.45 -5.65 -26.08
CA VAL A 417 26.44 -6.37 -25.24
C VAL A 417 27.18 -7.45 -26.05
N PHE A 418 26.48 -8.20 -26.90
CA PHE A 418 27.00 -9.41 -27.55
C PHE A 418 27.12 -9.32 -29.08
N GLY A 419 26.68 -8.21 -29.69
CA GLY A 419 26.81 -7.95 -31.13
C GLY A 419 25.81 -8.73 -32.01
N GLN A 420 24.95 -9.57 -31.45
CA GLN A 420 23.97 -10.37 -32.20
C GLN A 420 22.55 -10.09 -31.70
N ILE A 421 21.58 -10.23 -32.63
CA ILE A 421 20.16 -9.99 -32.33
C ILE A 421 19.32 -11.16 -32.84
N ARG A 422 18.32 -11.58 -32.07
CA ARG A 422 17.24 -12.44 -32.52
C ARG A 422 16.27 -11.62 -33.38
N PRO A 423 15.84 -12.07 -34.56
CA PRO A 423 14.81 -11.39 -35.33
C PRO A 423 13.52 -11.27 -34.51
N THR A 424 13.02 -10.06 -34.34
CA THR A 424 11.75 -9.82 -33.62
C THR A 424 10.54 -10.08 -34.51
N LEU A 425 10.72 -9.94 -35.83
CA LEU A 425 9.70 -10.19 -36.83
C LEU A 425 9.82 -11.57 -37.46
N PRO A 426 8.72 -12.21 -37.86
CA PRO A 426 7.32 -11.79 -37.57
C PRO A 426 6.97 -11.93 -36.09
N LEU A 427 6.06 -11.06 -35.61
CA LEU A 427 5.59 -11.10 -34.23
C LEU A 427 4.95 -12.46 -33.96
N LYS A 428 5.45 -13.18 -32.97
CA LYS A 428 4.89 -14.44 -32.50
C LYS A 428 3.93 -14.15 -31.31
N ASP A 429 3.33 -15.21 -30.73
CA ASP A 429 2.42 -15.05 -29.61
C ASP A 429 3.01 -14.20 -28.47
N GLY A 430 2.30 -13.14 -28.08
CA GLY A 430 2.72 -12.15 -27.10
C GLY A 430 2.51 -12.57 -25.66
N GLY A 431 2.89 -13.82 -25.29
CA GLY A 431 2.60 -14.40 -23.98
C GLY A 431 1.22 -15.08 -23.91
N ASN A 432 0.95 -15.72 -22.76
CA ASN A 432 -0.31 -16.45 -22.53
C ASN A 432 -1.30 -15.54 -21.77
N ILE A 433 -1.76 -14.47 -22.41
CA ILE A 433 -2.72 -13.54 -21.82
C ILE A 433 -4.13 -13.93 -22.27
N VAL A 434 -5.05 -14.06 -21.31
CA VAL A 434 -6.45 -14.46 -21.55
C VAL A 434 -7.38 -13.32 -21.17
N CYS A 435 -8.29 -12.94 -22.07
CA CYS A 435 -9.35 -11.99 -21.76
C CYS A 435 -10.47 -12.69 -21.00
N GLY A 436 -10.78 -12.23 -19.75
CA GLY A 436 -11.85 -12.78 -18.96
C GLY A 436 -11.80 -12.46 -17.47
N ASN A 437 -12.82 -12.90 -16.75
CA ASN A 437 -12.91 -12.66 -15.31
C ASN A 437 -12.12 -13.72 -14.52
N ALA A 438 -11.05 -13.31 -13.86
CA ALA A 438 -10.18 -14.18 -13.09
C ALA A 438 -10.89 -14.94 -11.95
N THR A 439 -12.00 -14.40 -11.43
CA THR A 439 -12.79 -15.08 -10.39
C THR A 439 -13.66 -16.22 -10.92
N ARG A 440 -13.79 -16.32 -12.24
CA ARG A 440 -14.63 -17.31 -12.94
C ARG A 440 -13.82 -18.32 -13.74
N LEU A 441 -12.61 -17.96 -14.17
CA LEU A 441 -11.72 -18.80 -14.93
C LEU A 441 -11.00 -19.83 -14.05
N ASN A 442 -10.69 -20.98 -14.61
CA ASN A 442 -9.79 -21.95 -14.00
C ASN A 442 -8.33 -21.56 -14.23
N TRP A 443 -7.65 -21.16 -13.17
CA TRP A 443 -6.25 -20.69 -13.27
C TRP A 443 -5.27 -21.78 -13.75
N GLU A 444 -5.58 -23.07 -13.53
CA GLU A 444 -4.73 -24.19 -14.01
C GLU A 444 -4.83 -24.39 -15.52
N GLU A 445 -5.92 -23.95 -16.15
CA GLU A 445 -6.06 -23.95 -17.62
C GLU A 445 -5.32 -22.79 -18.26
N VAL A 446 -5.29 -21.63 -17.57
CA VAL A 446 -4.54 -20.44 -18.06
C VAL A 446 -3.05 -20.62 -17.86
N CYS A 447 -2.62 -20.93 -16.64
CA CYS A 447 -1.23 -21.21 -16.29
C CYS A 447 -1.14 -22.63 -15.71
N PRO A 448 -0.76 -23.64 -16.51
CA PRO A 448 -0.65 -25.02 -16.01
C PRO A 448 0.39 -25.12 -14.89
N LYS A 449 0.12 -25.97 -13.90
CA LYS A 449 1.05 -26.22 -12.78
C LYS A 449 2.43 -26.65 -13.28
N GLY A 450 3.46 -26.13 -12.66
CA GLY A 450 4.86 -26.39 -12.98
C GLY A 450 5.74 -26.40 -11.73
N ASN A 451 7.05 -26.56 -11.95
CA ASN A 451 8.00 -26.68 -10.83
C ASN A 451 8.18 -25.36 -10.07
N GLU A 452 8.18 -24.23 -10.75
CA GLU A 452 8.43 -22.90 -10.14
C GLU A 452 7.54 -21.86 -10.81
N ILE A 453 6.57 -21.36 -10.06
CA ILE A 453 5.58 -20.37 -10.53
C ILE A 453 5.48 -19.26 -9.50
N TYR A 454 5.56 -18.02 -9.96
CA TYR A 454 5.37 -16.82 -9.17
C TYR A 454 4.12 -16.09 -9.64
N ILE A 455 3.11 -16.01 -8.75
CA ILE A 455 1.88 -15.29 -9.01
C ILE A 455 2.00 -13.92 -8.36
N LEU A 456 1.69 -12.89 -9.12
CA LEU A 456 1.89 -11.50 -8.66
C LEU A 456 0.81 -10.60 -9.26
N GLY A 457 0.72 -9.36 -8.79
CA GLY A 457 -0.19 -8.39 -9.38
C GLY A 457 -0.77 -7.39 -8.40
N ASN A 458 -1.60 -6.51 -8.94
CA ASN A 458 -2.39 -5.53 -8.19
C ASN A 458 -3.89 -5.74 -8.50
N PRO A 459 -4.52 -6.81 -7.97
CA PRO A 459 -5.92 -7.11 -8.24
C PRO A 459 -6.86 -6.03 -7.73
N PRO A 460 -8.09 -5.92 -8.29
CA PRO A 460 -9.05 -4.92 -7.87
C PRO A 460 -9.48 -5.10 -6.41
N TYR A 461 -9.42 -4.02 -5.63
CA TYR A 461 -9.91 -3.95 -4.26
C TYR A 461 -11.10 -3.02 -4.17
N LEU A 462 -12.21 -3.52 -3.61
CA LEU A 462 -13.44 -2.77 -3.45
C LEU A 462 -14.21 -3.28 -2.22
N GLY A 463 -14.43 -2.39 -1.25
CA GLY A 463 -15.19 -2.73 -0.04
C GLY A 463 -16.63 -3.13 -0.37
N TYR A 464 -17.19 -4.08 0.36
CA TYR A 464 -18.50 -4.72 0.11
C TYR A 464 -19.65 -3.74 -0.22
N SER A 465 -19.71 -2.58 0.44
CA SER A 465 -20.76 -1.59 0.21
C SER A 465 -20.73 -0.96 -1.18
N LEU A 466 -19.58 -0.96 -1.83
CA LEU A 466 -19.35 -0.36 -3.14
C LEU A 466 -19.36 -1.38 -4.29
N GLN A 467 -19.30 -2.69 -3.96
CA GLN A 467 -19.31 -3.76 -4.96
C GLN A 467 -20.61 -3.80 -5.75
N SER A 468 -20.49 -4.04 -7.06
CA SER A 468 -21.61 -4.27 -7.96
C SER A 468 -22.33 -5.59 -7.63
N LYS A 469 -23.46 -5.84 -8.32
CA LYS A 469 -24.19 -7.11 -8.19
C LYS A 469 -23.35 -8.28 -8.69
N GLU A 470 -22.67 -8.12 -9.82
CA GLU A 470 -21.81 -9.12 -10.44
C GLU A 470 -20.61 -9.46 -9.51
N GLN A 471 -19.97 -8.45 -8.93
CA GLN A 471 -18.86 -8.66 -7.98
C GLN A 471 -19.30 -9.40 -6.71
N LYS A 472 -20.51 -9.15 -6.22
CA LYS A 472 -21.11 -9.90 -5.10
C LYS A 472 -21.44 -11.35 -5.47
N GLU A 473 -21.85 -11.58 -6.71
CA GLU A 473 -22.06 -12.94 -7.25
C GLU A 473 -20.72 -13.68 -7.39
N ASP A 474 -19.66 -13.01 -7.83
CA ASP A 474 -18.31 -13.57 -7.91
C ASP A 474 -17.78 -14.00 -6.53
N LEU A 475 -17.90 -13.12 -5.51
CA LEU A 475 -17.60 -13.49 -4.13
C LEU A 475 -18.39 -14.75 -3.70
N SER A 476 -19.67 -14.78 -4.02
CA SER A 476 -20.55 -15.91 -3.67
C SER A 476 -20.08 -17.22 -4.29
N LYS A 477 -19.57 -17.19 -5.53
CA LYS A 477 -19.03 -18.38 -6.23
C LYS A 477 -17.69 -18.81 -5.65
N VAL A 478 -16.78 -17.86 -5.42
CA VAL A 478 -15.43 -18.14 -4.90
C VAL A 478 -15.49 -18.69 -3.47
N PHE A 479 -16.33 -18.11 -2.61
CA PHE A 479 -16.47 -18.46 -1.21
C PHE A 479 -17.68 -19.38 -0.92
N LEU A 480 -18.13 -20.13 -1.91
CA LEU A 480 -19.20 -21.11 -1.75
C LEU A 480 -18.89 -22.03 -0.55
N ASN A 481 -19.84 -22.20 0.37
CA ASN A 481 -19.73 -22.98 1.62
C ASN A 481 -18.95 -22.30 2.76
N MET A 482 -18.53 -21.03 2.63
CA MET A 482 -17.88 -20.28 3.70
C MET A 482 -18.89 -19.38 4.42
N LYS A 483 -18.68 -19.18 5.73
CA LYS A 483 -19.55 -18.30 6.53
C LYS A 483 -19.01 -16.87 6.52
N LYS A 484 -19.89 -15.87 6.57
CA LYS A 484 -19.57 -14.43 6.74
C LYS A 484 -18.77 -13.77 5.61
N TYR A 485 -18.56 -14.40 4.46
CA TYR A 485 -17.77 -13.84 3.34
C TYR A 485 -18.33 -12.54 2.78
N LYS A 486 -19.64 -12.26 2.98
CA LYS A 486 -20.34 -11.08 2.42
C LYS A 486 -19.82 -9.73 2.88
N VAL A 487 -18.91 -9.65 3.83
CA VAL A 487 -18.28 -8.42 4.29
C VAL A 487 -16.85 -8.25 3.77
N LEU A 488 -16.35 -9.23 3.01
CA LEU A 488 -14.99 -9.21 2.48
C LEU A 488 -14.85 -8.19 1.35
N ASP A 489 -13.68 -7.62 1.25
CA ASP A 489 -13.23 -6.86 0.10
C ASP A 489 -13.11 -7.77 -1.13
N TYR A 490 -13.33 -7.24 -2.32
CA TYR A 490 -13.35 -8.04 -3.56
C TYR A 490 -12.00 -8.74 -3.82
N ILE A 491 -10.89 -8.12 -3.45
CA ILE A 491 -9.55 -8.69 -3.58
C ILE A 491 -9.36 -10.01 -2.81
N ALA A 492 -10.18 -10.26 -1.79
CA ALA A 492 -10.14 -11.53 -1.05
C ALA A 492 -10.31 -12.75 -1.97
N CYS A 493 -11.00 -12.60 -3.12
CA CYS A 493 -11.14 -13.65 -4.13
C CYS A 493 -9.77 -14.08 -4.67
N TRP A 494 -8.90 -13.14 -5.02
CA TRP A 494 -7.56 -13.42 -5.55
C TRP A 494 -6.67 -14.11 -4.53
N PHE A 495 -6.67 -13.64 -3.28
CA PHE A 495 -5.92 -14.30 -2.20
C PHE A 495 -6.36 -15.76 -2.01
N PHE A 496 -7.66 -16.00 -2.04
CA PHE A 496 -8.19 -17.36 -1.86
C PHE A 496 -7.91 -18.27 -3.07
N LEU A 497 -8.11 -17.78 -4.29
CA LEU A 497 -7.82 -18.53 -5.52
C LEU A 497 -6.33 -18.83 -5.64
N ALA A 498 -5.46 -17.86 -5.37
CA ALA A 498 -4.01 -18.06 -5.37
C ALA A 498 -3.57 -19.08 -4.30
N ALA A 499 -4.10 -18.97 -3.07
CA ALA A 499 -3.81 -19.94 -2.01
C ALA A 499 -4.25 -21.37 -2.37
N ARG A 500 -5.35 -21.53 -3.10
CA ARG A 500 -5.78 -22.84 -3.66
C ARG A 500 -4.86 -23.32 -4.78
N TYR A 501 -4.50 -22.41 -5.69
CA TYR A 501 -3.65 -22.73 -6.83
C TYR A 501 -2.26 -23.23 -6.40
N ILE A 502 -1.61 -22.59 -5.40
CA ILE A 502 -0.25 -22.96 -4.97
C ILE A 502 -0.19 -24.29 -4.21
N GLN A 503 -1.33 -24.92 -3.86
CA GLN A 503 -1.35 -26.16 -3.10
C GLN A 503 -0.54 -27.26 -3.79
N LYS A 504 0.27 -28.00 -3.00
CA LYS A 504 1.10 -29.12 -3.45
C LYS A 504 2.12 -28.75 -4.56
N SER A 505 2.53 -27.49 -4.64
CA SER A 505 3.52 -27.00 -5.58
C SER A 505 4.58 -26.13 -4.86
N LYS A 506 5.63 -25.72 -5.58
CA LYS A 506 6.60 -24.72 -5.10
C LYS A 506 6.18 -23.29 -5.44
N ALA A 507 4.99 -23.11 -6.02
CA ALA A 507 4.49 -21.80 -6.38
C ALA A 507 4.33 -20.89 -5.15
N GLN A 508 4.53 -19.61 -5.36
CA GLN A 508 4.35 -18.55 -4.37
C GLN A 508 3.55 -17.42 -5.01
N PHE A 509 2.90 -16.61 -4.18
CA PHE A 509 2.21 -15.44 -4.70
C PHE A 509 2.42 -14.20 -3.82
N ALA A 510 2.28 -13.03 -4.45
CA ALA A 510 2.27 -11.75 -3.73
C ALA A 510 1.34 -10.76 -4.44
N PHE A 511 0.46 -10.15 -3.67
CA PHE A 511 -0.47 -9.15 -4.18
C PHE A 511 -0.37 -7.83 -3.44
N VAL A 512 -0.55 -6.75 -4.19
CA VAL A 512 -0.86 -5.43 -3.65
C VAL A 512 -2.31 -5.43 -3.19
N SER A 513 -2.57 -4.86 -2.03
CA SER A 513 -3.91 -4.78 -1.43
C SER A 513 -4.06 -3.52 -0.60
N THR A 514 -5.29 -3.20 -0.21
CA THR A 514 -5.53 -2.25 0.87
C THR A 514 -5.40 -2.93 2.24
N ASN A 515 -5.26 -2.14 3.29
CA ASN A 515 -5.22 -2.65 4.67
C ASN A 515 -6.48 -3.41 5.10
N SER A 516 -7.56 -3.34 4.33
CA SER A 516 -8.87 -3.91 4.68
C SER A 516 -8.80 -5.40 5.04
N ILE A 517 -8.00 -6.19 4.32
CA ILE A 517 -7.87 -7.65 4.56
C ILE A 517 -7.05 -7.99 5.82
N CYS A 518 -6.26 -7.04 6.32
CA CYS A 518 -5.38 -7.22 7.49
C CYS A 518 -5.89 -6.48 8.73
N GLN A 519 -7.09 -5.93 8.69
CA GLN A 519 -7.66 -5.11 9.76
C GLN A 519 -9.17 -5.39 9.94
N GLY A 520 -9.70 -4.94 11.08
CA GLY A 520 -11.11 -5.03 11.35
C GLY A 520 -11.66 -6.46 11.32
N GLU A 521 -12.90 -6.61 10.89
CA GLU A 521 -13.58 -7.90 10.84
C GLU A 521 -13.03 -8.83 9.75
N GLN A 522 -12.52 -8.27 8.67
CA GLN A 522 -12.06 -9.05 7.51
C GLN A 522 -10.87 -9.95 7.84
N ALA A 523 -9.97 -9.47 8.71
CA ALA A 523 -8.82 -10.27 9.14
C ALA A 523 -9.24 -11.60 9.79
N ALA A 524 -10.27 -11.59 10.64
CA ALA A 524 -10.75 -12.78 11.31
C ALA A 524 -11.57 -13.73 10.39
N ILE A 525 -12.02 -13.24 9.24
CA ILE A 525 -12.82 -14.04 8.29
C ILE A 525 -11.92 -14.69 7.23
N LEU A 526 -11.06 -13.90 6.58
CA LEU A 526 -10.25 -14.36 5.44
C LEU A 526 -9.10 -15.28 5.88
N TRP A 527 -8.28 -14.84 6.84
CA TRP A 527 -7.00 -15.48 7.14
C TRP A 527 -7.10 -16.91 7.67
N PRO A 528 -8.10 -17.31 8.51
CA PRO A 528 -8.26 -18.70 8.92
C PRO A 528 -8.43 -19.65 7.73
N TYR A 529 -9.12 -19.21 6.66
CA TYR A 529 -9.28 -20.03 5.45
C TYR A 529 -7.97 -20.23 4.71
N LEU A 530 -7.16 -19.16 4.58
CA LEU A 530 -5.85 -19.23 3.93
C LEU A 530 -4.86 -20.11 4.71
N PHE A 531 -4.82 -19.99 6.04
CA PHE A 531 -3.94 -20.81 6.88
C PHE A 531 -4.38 -22.29 6.93
N ASN A 532 -5.67 -22.57 6.84
CA ASN A 532 -6.18 -23.95 6.73
C ASN A 532 -5.71 -24.65 5.44
N LEU A 533 -5.44 -23.89 4.40
CA LEU A 533 -4.79 -24.37 3.18
C LEU A 533 -3.27 -24.59 3.35
N LYS A 534 -2.73 -24.57 4.60
CA LYS A 534 -1.29 -24.72 4.88
C LYS A 534 -0.40 -23.69 4.20
N CYS A 535 -0.93 -22.48 3.98
CA CYS A 535 -0.16 -21.33 3.53
C CYS A 535 0.37 -20.51 4.72
N GLU A 536 1.44 -19.75 4.48
CA GLU A 536 2.00 -18.78 5.42
C GLU A 536 2.34 -17.47 4.70
N ILE A 537 2.36 -16.37 5.44
CA ILE A 537 2.88 -15.09 4.93
C ILE A 537 4.40 -15.18 4.97
N ASN A 538 5.08 -15.10 3.82
CA ASN A 538 6.54 -15.14 3.73
C ASN A 538 7.17 -13.75 3.75
N PHE A 539 6.50 -12.75 3.18
CA PHE A 539 6.89 -11.36 3.36
C PHE A 539 5.67 -10.43 3.35
N ALA A 540 5.85 -9.24 3.92
CA ALA A 540 4.83 -8.20 3.90
C ALA A 540 5.45 -6.80 3.89
N HIS A 541 4.95 -5.92 3.02
CA HIS A 541 5.13 -4.48 3.17
C HIS A 541 3.97 -3.93 3.99
N GLN A 542 4.29 -3.32 5.13
CA GLN A 542 3.31 -2.63 5.96
C GLN A 542 2.80 -1.38 5.23
N SER A 543 1.76 -0.75 5.77
CA SER A 543 1.07 0.37 5.13
C SER A 543 2.00 1.43 4.54
N PHE A 544 1.85 1.71 3.25
CA PHE A 544 2.54 2.79 2.55
C PHE A 544 1.58 3.54 1.63
N LYS A 545 1.90 4.79 1.31
CA LYS A 545 1.11 5.56 0.36
C LYS A 545 1.37 5.05 -1.06
N TRP A 546 0.30 4.72 -1.77
CA TRP A 546 0.36 4.43 -3.19
C TRP A 546 0.48 5.74 -3.96
N THR A 547 1.63 5.98 -4.56
CA THR A 547 1.88 7.16 -5.39
C THR A 547 1.77 6.77 -6.86
N ASN A 548 0.91 7.44 -7.60
CA ASN A 548 0.83 7.36 -9.05
C ASN A 548 1.16 8.74 -9.62
N ASN A 549 1.67 8.80 -10.84
CA ASN A 549 2.00 10.04 -11.54
C ASN A 549 0.80 10.81 -12.09
N ALA A 550 -0.43 10.32 -11.94
CA ALA A 550 -1.63 10.98 -12.45
C ALA A 550 -2.05 12.17 -11.58
N LYS A 551 -2.36 13.33 -12.20
CA LYS A 551 -2.94 14.51 -11.54
C LYS A 551 -4.28 14.15 -10.86
N GLY A 552 -4.43 14.44 -9.57
CA GLY A 552 -5.69 14.28 -8.81
C GLY A 552 -5.74 13.12 -7.81
N ASN A 553 -4.62 12.54 -7.41
CA ASN A 553 -4.55 11.40 -6.50
C ASN A 553 -4.90 11.72 -5.04
N ALA A 554 -6.03 11.18 -4.60
CA ALA A 554 -6.20 10.84 -3.18
C ALA A 554 -5.32 9.62 -2.90
N GLY A 555 -4.18 9.78 -2.21
CA GLY A 555 -3.25 8.69 -1.92
C GLY A 555 -3.96 7.52 -1.22
N VAL A 556 -4.10 6.40 -1.92
CA VAL A 556 -4.62 5.17 -1.33
C VAL A 556 -3.50 4.54 -0.50
N ILE A 557 -3.83 4.10 0.71
CA ILE A 557 -2.88 3.36 1.54
C ILE A 557 -2.95 1.89 1.19
N CYS A 558 -1.82 1.35 0.72
CA CYS A 558 -1.68 -0.04 0.32
C CYS A 558 -0.75 -0.82 1.24
N ILE A 559 -0.87 -2.14 1.16
CA ILE A 559 0.04 -3.14 1.70
C ILE A 559 0.44 -4.09 0.58
N ILE A 560 1.53 -4.82 0.74
CA ILE A 560 1.87 -5.96 -0.10
C ILE A 560 1.99 -7.18 0.80
N VAL A 561 1.38 -8.28 0.39
CA VAL A 561 1.42 -9.53 1.14
C VAL A 561 1.86 -10.66 0.22
N GLY A 562 3.02 -11.23 0.52
CA GLY A 562 3.52 -12.44 -0.12
C GLY A 562 3.13 -13.68 0.69
N MET A 563 2.76 -14.75 -0.01
CA MET A 563 2.37 -16.02 0.60
C MET A 563 2.98 -17.21 -0.13
N ARG A 564 3.25 -18.26 0.64
CA ARG A 564 3.78 -19.54 0.15
C ARG A 564 3.20 -20.71 0.96
N ASN A 565 3.44 -21.92 0.52
CA ASN A 565 3.23 -23.10 1.35
C ASN A 565 4.19 -23.10 2.55
N LEU A 566 3.79 -23.70 3.68
CA LEU A 566 4.59 -23.75 4.91
C LEU A 566 6.00 -24.28 4.62
N ASN A 567 7.01 -23.55 5.04
CA ASN A 567 8.40 -23.98 5.03
C ASN A 567 9.22 -23.28 6.14
N THR A 568 10.51 -23.58 6.22
CA THR A 568 11.43 -23.08 7.26
C THR A 568 12.23 -21.83 6.85
N ASN A 569 12.04 -21.34 5.61
CA ASN A 569 12.79 -20.18 5.13
C ASN A 569 12.42 -18.91 5.92
N PRO A 570 13.31 -17.94 6.05
CA PRO A 570 13.08 -16.67 6.72
C PRO A 570 11.82 -15.96 6.17
N LYS A 571 11.23 -15.12 7.02
CA LYS A 571 10.10 -14.25 6.67
C LYS A 571 10.52 -12.79 6.81
N LEU A 572 10.03 -11.93 5.94
CA LEU A 572 10.47 -10.54 5.83
C LEU A 572 9.31 -9.56 6.09
N ILE A 573 9.50 -8.62 7.01
CA ILE A 573 8.60 -7.47 7.17
C ILE A 573 9.31 -6.20 6.74
N PHE A 574 8.67 -5.48 5.83
CA PHE A 574 9.12 -4.19 5.34
C PHE A 574 8.27 -3.06 5.95
N ASN A 575 8.93 -2.06 6.52
CA ASN A 575 8.31 -0.82 6.98
C ASN A 575 9.03 0.36 6.30
N GLY A 576 8.40 0.95 5.28
CA GLY A 576 9.10 1.85 4.37
C GLY A 576 10.27 1.15 3.68
N ALA A 577 11.44 1.74 3.74
CA ALA A 577 12.69 1.17 3.21
C ALA A 577 13.35 0.09 4.11
N ILE A 578 12.81 -0.15 5.29
CA ILE A 578 13.44 -1.02 6.28
C ILE A 578 12.89 -2.43 6.20
N CYS A 579 13.78 -3.42 6.03
CA CYS A 579 13.48 -4.84 6.02
C CYS A 579 13.97 -5.52 7.30
N ARG A 580 13.12 -6.36 7.91
CA ARG A 580 13.45 -7.16 9.10
C ARG A 580 13.14 -8.63 8.87
N ASN A 581 14.10 -9.48 9.27
CA ASN A 581 13.85 -10.92 9.38
C ASN A 581 13.04 -11.22 10.64
N VAL A 582 11.97 -12.00 10.50
CA VAL A 582 11.06 -12.35 11.59
C VAL A 582 10.76 -13.86 11.59
N LYS A 583 10.36 -14.39 12.74
CA LYS A 583 10.00 -15.81 12.88
C LYS A 583 8.64 -16.13 12.29
N ASN A 584 7.69 -15.21 12.43
CA ASN A 584 6.34 -15.36 11.90
C ASN A 584 5.74 -14.02 11.51
N ILE A 585 4.80 -14.03 10.53
CA ILE A 585 4.01 -12.86 10.16
C ILE A 585 2.55 -13.24 10.32
N ASN A 586 1.86 -12.57 11.23
CA ASN A 586 0.45 -12.82 11.50
C ASN A 586 -0.47 -12.03 10.55
N PRO A 587 -1.80 -12.25 10.58
CA PRO A 587 -2.79 -11.52 9.76
C PRO A 587 -2.75 -10.00 9.85
N TYR A 588 -2.20 -9.45 10.92
CA TYR A 588 -2.06 -8.00 11.12
C TYR A 588 -0.69 -7.47 10.68
N LEU A 589 0.06 -8.27 9.94
CA LEU A 589 1.42 -7.99 9.44
C LEU A 589 2.40 -7.63 10.58
N LYS A 590 2.31 -8.35 11.69
CA LYS A 590 3.19 -8.22 12.86
C LYS A 590 3.94 -9.51 13.13
N ASN A 591 5.12 -9.39 13.75
CA ASN A 591 5.89 -10.54 14.21
C ASN A 591 5.24 -11.15 15.46
N ALA A 592 4.23 -11.97 15.26
CA ALA A 592 3.49 -12.65 16.32
C ALA A 592 2.88 -13.96 15.80
N LYS A 593 2.33 -14.80 16.68
CA LYS A 593 1.58 -16.01 16.29
C LYS A 593 0.39 -15.67 15.37
N ASN A 594 -0.06 -16.65 14.58
CA ASN A 594 -1.20 -16.51 13.66
C ASN A 594 -2.54 -16.50 14.43
N ILE A 595 -2.80 -15.38 15.12
CA ILE A 595 -4.03 -15.15 15.88
C ILE A 595 -4.90 -14.17 15.11
N THR A 596 -6.20 -14.42 15.08
CA THR A 596 -7.21 -13.52 14.51
C THR A 596 -8.18 -13.09 15.59
N ILE A 597 -8.49 -11.79 15.60
CA ILE A 597 -9.38 -11.18 16.60
C ILE A 597 -10.79 -11.09 16.01
N SER A 598 -11.70 -11.91 16.49
CA SER A 598 -13.10 -11.88 16.07
C SER A 598 -13.92 -10.89 16.91
N LYS A 599 -14.94 -10.27 16.30
CA LYS A 599 -15.89 -9.41 17.00
C LYS A 599 -16.55 -10.14 18.18
N ARG A 600 -16.65 -9.44 19.33
CA ARG A 600 -17.36 -9.92 20.51
C ARG A 600 -18.51 -8.97 20.85
N HIS A 601 -19.63 -9.54 21.29
CA HIS A 601 -20.79 -8.75 21.75
C HIS A 601 -20.61 -8.25 23.17
N SER A 602 -19.91 -9.01 24.03
CA SER A 602 -19.56 -8.65 25.40
C SER A 602 -18.04 -8.59 25.58
N PRO A 603 -17.56 -7.82 26.56
CA PRO A 603 -16.15 -7.75 26.90
C PRO A 603 -15.56 -9.11 27.27
N LEU A 604 -14.29 -9.36 26.92
CA LEU A 604 -13.52 -10.54 27.31
C LEU A 604 -13.21 -10.54 28.82
N SER A 605 -13.08 -9.37 29.41
CA SER A 605 -12.82 -9.15 30.83
C SER A 605 -14.10 -8.67 31.53
N SER A 606 -14.19 -8.84 32.86
CA SER A 606 -15.32 -8.34 33.68
C SER A 606 -15.18 -6.82 33.89
N ILE A 607 -15.65 -6.06 32.90
CA ILE A 607 -15.62 -4.59 32.85
C ILE A 607 -16.98 -4.06 32.36
N PRO A 608 -17.32 -2.77 32.62
CA PRO A 608 -18.55 -2.16 32.11
C PRO A 608 -18.71 -2.26 30.60
N GLU A 609 -19.94 -2.40 30.12
CA GLU A 609 -20.23 -2.42 28.70
C GLU A 609 -20.00 -1.06 28.02
N MET A 610 -19.44 -1.08 26.82
CA MET A 610 -19.34 0.09 25.97
C MET A 610 -20.47 0.10 24.95
N LEU A 611 -21.40 1.01 25.10
CA LEU A 611 -22.59 1.16 24.27
C LEU A 611 -22.36 2.18 23.14
N ARG A 612 -22.94 1.92 21.98
CA ARG A 612 -23.02 2.93 20.93
C ARG A 612 -23.96 4.06 21.38
N GLY A 613 -23.60 5.30 21.12
CA GLY A 613 -24.44 6.46 21.44
C GLY A 613 -25.77 6.44 20.68
N ASN A 614 -26.59 7.41 20.98
CA ASN A 614 -27.99 7.50 20.55
C ASN A 614 -28.12 7.97 19.10
N GLY A 615 -28.98 7.31 18.32
CA GLY A 615 -29.24 7.64 16.92
C GLY A 615 -30.59 8.34 16.75
N ALA A 616 -30.57 9.59 16.33
CA ALA A 616 -31.81 10.37 16.18
C ALA A 616 -32.64 9.91 14.98
N VAL A 617 -32.04 9.76 13.81
CA VAL A 617 -32.74 9.43 12.53
C VAL A 617 -33.98 10.32 12.33
N ASP A 618 -33.76 11.63 12.36
CA ASP A 618 -34.80 12.63 12.52
C ASP A 618 -34.77 13.73 11.44
N GLY A 619 -33.83 13.68 10.50
CA GLY A 619 -33.63 14.76 9.54
C GLY A 619 -33.08 16.05 10.16
N GLY A 620 -32.58 15.99 11.40
CA GLY A 620 -32.09 17.14 12.15
C GLY A 620 -33.19 17.90 12.94
N HIS A 621 -34.42 17.43 12.91
CA HIS A 621 -35.55 18.15 13.54
C HIS A 621 -35.63 18.01 15.07
N LEU A 622 -35.03 16.98 15.67
CA LEU A 622 -34.89 16.87 17.12
C LEU A 622 -33.65 17.62 17.66
N SER A 623 -32.76 18.04 16.78
CA SER A 623 -31.57 18.81 17.16
C SER A 623 -31.87 20.30 17.19
N LEU A 624 -31.21 21.01 18.13
CA LEU A 624 -31.29 22.47 18.27
C LEU A 624 -29.88 23.07 18.28
N THR A 625 -29.71 24.18 17.60
CA THR A 625 -28.56 25.06 17.78
C THR A 625 -28.63 25.78 19.13
N ALA A 626 -27.53 26.37 19.59
CA ALA A 626 -27.53 27.17 20.82
C ALA A 626 -28.52 28.34 20.75
N LEU A 627 -28.69 28.96 19.58
CA LEU A 627 -29.64 30.05 19.38
C LEU A 627 -31.11 29.56 19.50
N GLU A 628 -31.43 28.43 18.83
CA GLU A 628 -32.79 27.84 18.93
C GLU A 628 -33.12 27.40 20.35
N TYR A 629 -32.12 26.85 21.07
CA TYR A 629 -32.25 26.45 22.46
C TYR A 629 -32.54 27.65 23.34
N ASN A 630 -31.76 28.74 23.26
CA ASN A 630 -31.97 29.95 24.05
C ASN A 630 -33.32 30.61 23.74
N ASN A 631 -33.67 30.76 22.46
CA ASN A 631 -34.95 31.32 22.03
C ASN A 631 -36.15 30.52 22.59
N LEU A 632 -36.05 29.19 22.62
CA LEU A 632 -37.12 28.34 23.18
C LEU A 632 -37.23 28.51 24.67
N LEU A 633 -36.13 28.58 25.42
CA LEU A 633 -36.11 28.80 26.87
C LEU A 633 -36.59 30.20 27.28
N GLU A 634 -36.19 31.24 26.53
CA GLU A 634 -36.62 32.61 26.80
C GLU A 634 -38.14 32.80 26.60
N ASN A 635 -38.67 32.19 25.52
CA ASN A 635 -40.10 32.30 25.22
C ASN A 635 -40.99 31.33 26.02
N LYS A 636 -40.48 30.15 26.38
CA LYS A 636 -41.18 29.04 27.02
C LYS A 636 -40.25 28.34 28.02
N PRO A 637 -39.98 28.90 29.20
CA PRO A 637 -39.08 28.31 30.20
C PRO A 637 -39.48 26.88 30.64
N GLU A 638 -40.80 26.59 30.65
CA GLU A 638 -41.35 25.29 31.04
C GLU A 638 -40.93 24.17 30.05
N ALA A 639 -40.65 24.51 28.78
CA ALA A 639 -40.15 23.54 27.80
C ALA A 639 -38.72 23.04 28.10
N GLY A 640 -38.04 23.65 29.05
CA GLY A 640 -36.67 23.29 29.45
C GLY A 640 -36.52 21.86 29.95
N CYS A 641 -37.59 21.25 30.51
CA CYS A 641 -37.56 19.85 30.95
C CYS A 641 -37.35 18.87 29.78
N PHE A 642 -37.72 19.24 28.54
CA PHE A 642 -37.54 18.45 27.34
C PHE A 642 -36.21 18.69 26.63
N LEU A 643 -35.38 19.61 27.12
CA LEU A 643 -34.14 20.01 26.46
C LEU A 643 -32.94 19.40 27.19
N LYS A 644 -32.08 18.72 26.42
CA LYS A 644 -30.81 18.17 26.91
C LYS A 644 -29.65 18.61 26.04
N LYS A 645 -28.47 18.70 26.66
CA LYS A 645 -27.23 18.79 25.91
C LYS A 645 -27.03 17.53 25.09
N MET A 646 -26.51 17.64 23.88
CA MET A 646 -26.09 16.47 23.10
C MET A 646 -24.68 16.64 22.60
N MET A 647 -23.94 15.52 22.54
CA MET A 647 -22.53 15.51 22.21
C MET A 647 -22.17 14.26 21.40
N GLY A 648 -21.62 14.48 20.22
CA GLY A 648 -21.01 13.44 19.40
C GLY A 648 -19.49 13.61 19.36
N SER A 649 -18.79 12.83 18.52
CA SER A 649 -17.32 12.93 18.39
C SER A 649 -16.84 14.32 18.01
N ALA A 650 -17.48 14.96 17.03
CA ALA A 650 -17.07 16.27 16.54
C ALA A 650 -17.33 17.39 17.55
N GLU A 651 -18.46 17.33 18.21
CA GLU A 651 -18.83 18.29 19.26
C GLU A 651 -17.85 18.19 20.43
N PHE A 652 -17.57 16.98 20.89
CA PHE A 652 -16.68 16.73 22.01
C PHE A 652 -15.23 17.15 21.75
N ILE A 653 -14.68 16.79 20.59
CA ILE A 653 -13.28 17.08 20.26
C ILE A 653 -13.05 18.58 20.01
N ASN A 654 -14.05 19.31 19.47
CA ASN A 654 -13.93 20.71 19.09
C ASN A 654 -14.68 21.68 20.02
N ASP A 655 -15.16 21.19 21.16
CA ASP A 655 -15.89 21.97 22.17
C ASP A 655 -17.08 22.74 21.58
N LYS A 656 -17.96 22.03 20.86
CA LYS A 656 -19.14 22.64 20.25
C LYS A 656 -20.40 22.29 21.02
N LEU A 657 -21.15 23.28 21.43
CA LEU A 657 -22.42 23.09 22.11
C LEU A 657 -23.55 22.80 21.12
N ARG A 658 -24.27 21.72 21.37
CA ARG A 658 -25.53 21.38 20.70
C ARG A 658 -26.55 20.83 21.68
N TYR A 659 -27.80 20.94 21.33
CA TYR A 659 -28.91 20.54 22.17
C TYR A 659 -29.88 19.66 21.39
N CYS A 660 -30.74 18.94 22.12
CA CYS A 660 -31.80 18.14 21.52
C CYS A 660 -33.06 18.16 22.35
N LEU A 661 -34.16 17.88 21.67
CA LEU A 661 -35.39 17.46 22.32
C LEU A 661 -35.23 16.01 22.76
N TRP A 662 -35.47 15.77 24.04
CA TRP A 662 -35.50 14.44 24.64
C TRP A 662 -36.82 14.28 25.39
N ILE A 663 -37.78 13.56 24.79
CA ILE A 663 -39.15 13.44 25.24
C ILE A 663 -39.43 11.97 25.49
N GLU A 664 -39.80 11.61 26.71
CA GLU A 664 -40.25 10.26 27.04
C GLU A 664 -41.73 10.07 26.64
N ASN A 665 -42.20 8.83 26.63
CA ASN A 665 -43.58 8.57 26.20
C ASN A 665 -44.64 9.25 27.08
N ASP A 666 -44.41 9.28 28.39
CA ASP A 666 -45.33 9.87 29.38
C ASP A 666 -45.41 11.40 29.26
N ASP A 667 -44.36 12.02 28.74
CA ASP A 667 -44.24 13.48 28.59
C ASP A 667 -44.76 14.01 27.25
N LEU A 668 -45.16 13.08 26.34
CA LEU A 668 -45.52 13.43 24.96
C LEU A 668 -46.67 14.45 24.87
N THR A 669 -47.71 14.28 25.66
CA THR A 669 -48.89 15.16 25.67
C THR A 669 -48.53 16.57 26.07
N GLU A 670 -47.71 16.71 27.12
CA GLU A 670 -47.21 18.01 27.59
C GLU A 670 -46.28 18.65 26.57
N ALA A 671 -45.33 17.88 26.02
CA ALA A 671 -44.42 18.36 24.99
C ALA A 671 -45.14 18.87 23.74
N GLN A 672 -46.21 18.20 23.32
CA GLN A 672 -47.04 18.60 22.19
C GLN A 672 -47.90 19.85 22.42
N SER A 673 -48.11 20.28 23.68
CA SER A 673 -48.74 21.56 24.00
C SER A 673 -47.93 22.75 23.46
N PHE A 674 -46.60 22.60 23.34
CA PHE A 674 -45.74 23.61 22.77
C PHE A 674 -45.73 23.50 21.25
N THR A 675 -46.23 24.52 20.56
CA THR A 675 -46.42 24.55 19.08
C THR A 675 -45.13 24.24 18.32
N GLU A 676 -44.02 24.78 18.81
CA GLU A 676 -42.71 24.59 18.19
C GLU A 676 -42.22 23.13 18.31
N ILE A 677 -42.35 22.50 19.45
CA ILE A 677 -42.00 21.09 19.69
C ILE A 677 -42.91 20.19 18.86
N ARG A 678 -44.20 20.45 18.83
CA ARG A 678 -45.17 19.70 17.98
C ARG A 678 -44.78 19.75 16.53
N SER A 679 -44.50 20.95 15.98
CA SER A 679 -44.05 21.09 14.57
C SER A 679 -42.80 20.28 14.27
N ARG A 680 -41.83 20.24 15.16
CA ARG A 680 -40.61 19.46 15.02
C ARG A 680 -40.92 17.95 15.02
N ILE A 681 -41.76 17.45 15.90
CA ILE A 681 -42.19 16.04 15.94
C ILE A 681 -42.89 15.64 14.62
N GLU A 682 -43.77 16.49 14.10
CA GLU A 682 -44.43 16.24 12.81
C GLU A 682 -43.42 16.15 11.64
N LYS A 683 -42.42 17.02 11.60
CA LYS A 683 -41.37 16.98 10.58
C LYS A 683 -40.55 15.69 10.68
N VAL A 684 -40.22 15.21 11.88
CA VAL A 684 -39.57 13.91 12.10
C VAL A 684 -40.42 12.77 11.58
N LYS A 685 -41.75 12.80 11.86
CA LYS A 685 -42.70 11.79 11.35
C LYS A 685 -42.69 11.72 9.84
N LEU A 686 -42.79 12.85 9.16
CA LEU A 686 -42.74 12.93 7.70
C LEU A 686 -41.38 12.44 7.15
N PHE A 687 -40.27 12.86 7.76
CA PHE A 687 -38.93 12.40 7.35
C PHE A 687 -38.81 10.88 7.42
N ARG A 688 -39.28 10.25 8.53
CA ARG A 688 -39.20 8.79 8.72
C ARG A 688 -40.13 8.03 7.78
N LEU A 689 -41.33 8.55 7.50
CA LEU A 689 -42.28 7.94 6.55
C LEU A 689 -41.74 7.92 5.11
N ASN A 690 -40.97 8.94 4.71
CA ASN A 690 -40.36 9.04 3.38
C ASN A 690 -39.09 8.21 3.20
N SER A 691 -38.70 7.43 4.21
CA SER A 691 -37.48 6.60 4.14
C SER A 691 -37.69 5.35 3.28
N LYS A 692 -36.62 4.92 2.59
CA LYS A 692 -36.60 3.61 1.90
C LYS A 692 -36.42 2.42 2.85
N LYS A 693 -36.05 2.66 4.12
CA LYS A 693 -35.74 1.62 5.10
C LYS A 693 -36.99 1.30 5.94
N LYS A 694 -37.49 0.06 5.88
CA LYS A 694 -38.67 -0.40 6.65
C LYS A 694 -38.56 -0.13 8.16
N ALA A 695 -37.37 -0.32 8.77
CA ALA A 695 -37.13 -0.04 10.18
C ALA A 695 -37.31 1.46 10.52
N THR A 696 -36.84 2.37 9.65
CA THR A 696 -37.02 3.82 9.82
C THR A 696 -38.48 4.20 9.70
N ILE A 697 -39.23 3.63 8.75
CA ILE A 697 -40.66 3.88 8.60
C ILE A 697 -41.43 3.46 9.85
N LYS A 698 -41.09 2.31 10.45
CA LYS A 698 -41.70 1.84 11.71
C LYS A 698 -41.48 2.84 12.85
N ASN A 699 -40.30 3.48 12.92
CA ASN A 699 -39.98 4.48 13.93
C ASN A 699 -40.74 5.82 13.76
N ALA A 700 -41.50 6.00 12.67
CA ALA A 700 -42.42 7.15 12.54
C ALA A 700 -43.54 7.16 13.58
N LEU A 701 -43.89 6.03 14.19
CA LEU A 701 -44.86 5.92 15.28
C LEU A 701 -44.36 6.56 16.60
N THR A 702 -43.04 6.65 16.77
CA THR A 702 -42.39 7.25 17.94
C THR A 702 -41.53 8.46 17.51
N SER A 703 -42.11 9.37 16.74
CA SER A 703 -41.40 10.50 16.14
C SER A 703 -40.88 11.54 17.16
N HIS A 704 -41.38 11.52 18.38
CA HIS A 704 -40.91 12.34 19.49
C HIS A 704 -39.59 11.83 20.09
N ARG A 705 -39.21 10.58 19.86
CA ARG A 705 -38.02 9.93 20.44
C ARG A 705 -36.92 9.72 19.38
N PHE A 706 -35.71 9.62 19.86
CA PHE A 706 -34.61 9.10 19.06
C PHE A 706 -34.93 7.67 18.59
N ALA A 707 -34.58 7.33 17.34
CA ALA A 707 -34.85 6.00 16.79
C ALA A 707 -34.04 4.89 17.52
N GLU A 708 -32.88 5.23 18.02
CA GLU A 708 -32.02 4.37 18.84
C GLU A 708 -31.70 5.13 20.15
N ALA A 709 -32.45 4.87 21.23
CA ALA A 709 -32.25 5.49 22.52
C ALA A 709 -31.56 4.49 23.48
N ARG A 710 -30.36 4.85 23.94
CA ARG A 710 -29.50 4.04 24.86
C ARG A 710 -29.00 4.90 26.03
N TYR A 711 -29.54 6.09 26.20
CA TYR A 711 -29.16 7.01 27.26
C TYR A 711 -29.52 6.45 28.64
N SER A 712 -28.57 6.61 29.56
CA SER A 712 -28.77 6.38 30.98
C SER A 712 -28.47 7.69 31.75
N GLN A 713 -29.26 8.01 32.76
CA GLN A 713 -29.08 9.22 33.56
C GLN A 713 -27.93 9.05 34.59
N GLN A 714 -26.76 8.70 34.07
CA GLN A 714 -25.52 8.49 34.83
C GLN A 714 -24.38 9.26 34.18
N ASN A 715 -23.35 9.55 34.95
CA ASN A 715 -22.11 10.07 34.39
C ASN A 715 -21.50 9.05 33.44
N SER A 716 -20.79 9.52 32.44
CA SER A 716 -20.29 8.61 31.38
C SER A 716 -18.92 9.05 30.89
N ILE A 717 -18.17 8.07 30.36
CA ILE A 717 -17.03 8.34 29.49
C ILE A 717 -17.53 8.36 28.04
N ILE A 718 -17.19 9.42 27.28
CA ILE A 718 -17.39 9.49 25.84
C ILE A 718 -16.11 9.09 25.12
N ILE A 719 -16.27 8.19 24.12
CA ILE A 719 -15.18 7.70 23.28
C ILE A 719 -15.50 7.98 21.81
N PRO A 720 -14.75 8.85 21.11
CA PRO A 720 -14.93 9.09 19.68
C PRO A 720 -14.77 7.83 18.83
N ARG A 721 -15.68 7.61 17.87
CA ARG A 721 -15.62 6.47 16.95
C ARG A 721 -14.57 6.65 15.85
N VAL A 722 -14.17 7.86 15.55
CA VAL A 722 -13.13 8.16 14.55
C VAL A 722 -12.10 9.07 15.21
N SER A 723 -10.83 8.69 15.07
CA SER A 723 -9.69 9.48 15.55
C SER A 723 -8.58 9.51 14.51
N SER A 724 -7.93 10.66 14.36
CA SER A 724 -6.83 10.84 13.42
C SER A 724 -5.71 9.82 13.66
N GLU A 725 -5.13 9.28 12.57
CA GLU A 725 -3.98 8.38 12.63
C GLU A 725 -2.73 9.01 13.26
N ARG A 726 -2.63 10.35 13.21
CA ARG A 726 -1.51 11.10 13.79
C ARG A 726 -1.52 11.13 15.31
N ARG A 727 -2.67 10.92 15.96
CA ARG A 727 -2.79 11.02 17.41
C ARG A 727 -2.14 9.85 18.14
N HIS A 728 -1.37 10.17 19.18
CA HIS A 728 -0.78 9.15 20.05
C HIS A 728 -1.83 8.51 20.97
N TYR A 729 -2.88 9.26 21.33
CA TYR A 729 -3.97 8.86 22.21
C TYR A 729 -5.32 9.24 21.59
N ILE A 730 -6.37 8.46 21.87
CA ILE A 730 -7.73 8.83 21.51
C ILE A 730 -8.21 9.84 22.56
N PRO A 731 -8.67 11.05 22.19
CA PRO A 731 -9.21 12.01 23.14
C PRO A 731 -10.56 11.51 23.66
N ILE A 732 -10.58 11.05 24.90
CA ILE A 732 -11.77 10.61 25.63
C ILE A 732 -12.00 11.56 26.81
N GLY A 733 -13.18 11.55 27.41
CA GLY A 733 -13.47 12.40 28.56
C GLY A 733 -14.73 12.01 29.30
N PHE A 734 -14.95 12.67 30.44
CA PHE A 734 -16.15 12.48 31.25
C PHE A 734 -17.25 13.46 30.84
N LEU A 735 -18.48 13.00 30.86
CA LEU A 735 -19.68 13.80 30.66
C LEU A 735 -20.63 13.59 31.84
N LYS A 736 -21.34 14.68 32.22
CA LYS A 736 -22.37 14.62 33.24
C LYS A 736 -23.62 13.89 32.76
N SER A 737 -24.43 13.45 33.70
CA SER A 737 -25.66 12.70 33.45
C SER A 737 -26.75 13.45 32.67
N ASP A 738 -26.58 14.74 32.40
CA ASP A 738 -27.49 15.58 31.61
C ASP A 738 -27.22 15.57 30.09
N THR A 739 -26.20 14.87 29.65
CA THR A 739 -25.73 14.94 28.28
C THR A 739 -26.03 13.67 27.47
N ILE A 740 -26.68 13.83 26.34
CA ILE A 740 -26.99 12.74 25.40
C ILE A 740 -25.80 12.50 24.48
N ILE A 741 -25.21 11.30 24.49
CA ILE A 741 -24.12 10.93 23.60
C ILE A 741 -24.70 10.45 22.27
N LEU A 742 -24.25 11.04 21.14
CA LEU A 742 -24.68 10.69 19.80
C LEU A 742 -23.96 9.44 19.26
N ASP A 743 -24.54 8.81 18.25
CA ASP A 743 -24.06 7.57 17.62
C ASP A 743 -22.73 7.69 16.88
N SER A 744 -22.19 8.91 16.74
CA SER A 744 -20.80 9.16 16.28
C SER A 744 -19.75 8.88 17.37
N ALA A 745 -20.16 8.62 18.62
CA ALA A 745 -19.32 8.23 19.74
C ALA A 745 -19.85 6.98 20.45
N PHE A 746 -19.06 6.41 21.35
CA PHE A 746 -19.47 5.40 22.32
C PHE A 746 -19.60 6.01 23.70
N ALA A 747 -20.38 5.34 24.55
CA ALA A 747 -20.59 5.68 25.94
C ALA A 747 -20.27 4.50 26.85
N ILE A 748 -19.57 4.74 27.96
CA ILE A 748 -19.52 3.83 29.11
C ILE A 748 -20.19 4.57 30.28
N TYR A 749 -21.33 4.07 30.75
CA TYR A 749 -22.09 4.67 31.83
C TYR A 749 -21.57 4.19 33.18
N ASP A 750 -21.50 5.09 34.16
CA ASP A 750 -20.98 4.85 35.50
C ASP A 750 -19.65 4.08 35.57
N PRO A 751 -18.64 4.47 34.74
CA PRO A 751 -17.39 3.74 34.69
C PRO A 751 -16.52 4.02 35.91
N PRO A 752 -15.84 3.01 36.48
CA PRO A 752 -14.73 3.25 37.41
C PRO A 752 -13.63 4.08 36.72
N LEU A 753 -13.04 5.04 37.44
CA LEU A 753 -12.05 5.96 36.85
C LEU A 753 -10.84 5.25 36.22
N TYR A 754 -10.41 4.12 36.78
CA TYR A 754 -9.28 3.36 36.23
C TYR A 754 -9.52 2.86 34.76
N ILE A 755 -10.80 2.72 34.34
CA ILE A 755 -11.13 2.38 32.96
C ILE A 755 -10.64 3.47 32.00
N PHE A 756 -10.78 4.75 32.39
CA PHE A 756 -10.24 5.85 31.61
C PHE A 756 -8.72 5.71 31.40
N ALA A 757 -7.94 5.40 32.47
CA ALA A 757 -6.51 5.21 32.36
C ALA A 757 -6.15 4.15 31.33
N ILE A 758 -6.82 2.99 31.39
CA ILE A 758 -6.52 1.86 30.51
C ILE A 758 -6.85 2.17 29.06
N ILE A 759 -8.07 2.67 28.76
CA ILE A 759 -8.49 2.89 27.36
C ILE A 759 -7.84 4.12 26.71
N SER A 760 -7.28 5.05 27.51
CA SER A 760 -6.48 6.17 26.99
C SER A 760 -4.97 5.90 26.99
N SER A 761 -4.52 4.68 27.32
CA SER A 761 -3.11 4.34 27.41
C SER A 761 -2.49 3.95 26.06
N ARG A 762 -1.17 4.03 25.99
CA ARG A 762 -0.36 3.58 24.82
C ARG A 762 -0.56 2.09 24.51
N ILE A 763 -0.66 1.23 25.52
CA ILE A 763 -0.85 -0.20 25.31
C ILE A 763 -2.22 -0.50 24.66
N HIS A 764 -3.28 0.19 25.07
CA HIS A 764 -4.59 0.09 24.41
C HIS A 764 -4.54 0.68 23.00
N MET A 765 -3.85 1.79 22.82
CA MET A 765 -3.69 2.40 21.49
C MET A 765 -2.92 1.49 20.52
N ALA A 766 -1.90 0.74 20.98
CA ALA A 766 -1.21 -0.26 20.16
C ALA A 766 -2.19 -1.35 19.68
N TRP A 767 -3.08 -1.81 20.54
CA TRP A 767 -4.16 -2.74 20.19
C TRP A 767 -5.12 -2.13 19.16
N VAL A 768 -5.62 -0.93 19.40
CA VAL A 768 -6.53 -0.21 18.49
C VAL A 768 -5.91 -0.03 17.11
N ARG A 769 -4.66 0.43 17.05
CA ARG A 769 -3.91 0.60 15.78
C ARG A 769 -3.85 -0.69 14.96
N THR A 770 -3.89 -1.83 15.61
CA THR A 770 -3.72 -3.15 14.99
C THR A 770 -5.08 -3.76 14.60
N VAL A 771 -6.06 -3.77 15.49
CA VAL A 771 -7.32 -4.51 15.29
C VAL A 771 -8.46 -3.65 14.72
N ALA A 772 -8.41 -2.33 14.88
CA ALA A 772 -9.45 -1.45 14.37
C ALA A 772 -9.47 -1.40 12.83
N GLY A 773 -10.66 -1.28 12.26
CA GLY A 773 -10.77 -0.87 10.87
C GLY A 773 -10.37 0.59 10.67
N ARG A 774 -10.23 1.01 9.42
CA ARG A 774 -9.91 2.39 9.04
C ARG A 774 -11.08 3.05 8.29
N LEU A 775 -11.16 4.37 8.40
CA LEU A 775 -11.95 5.23 7.54
C LEU A 775 -10.99 6.19 6.83
N LYS A 776 -10.66 5.90 5.58
CA LYS A 776 -9.47 6.44 4.89
C LYS A 776 -8.21 6.09 5.71
N THR A 777 -7.51 7.08 6.28
CA THR A 777 -6.35 6.89 7.14
C THR A 777 -6.71 6.77 8.62
N ASP A 778 -7.81 7.36 9.05
CA ASP A 778 -8.20 7.51 10.45
C ASP A 778 -8.65 6.19 11.10
N TYR A 779 -8.36 6.02 12.38
CA TYR A 779 -8.80 4.86 13.15
C TYR A 779 -10.31 4.89 13.35
N ARG A 780 -10.98 3.81 12.98
CA ARG A 780 -12.39 3.59 13.27
C ARG A 780 -12.53 2.70 14.50
N TYR A 781 -12.61 3.30 15.66
CA TYR A 781 -12.80 2.58 16.91
C TYR A 781 -14.09 1.77 16.89
N SER A 782 -14.06 0.56 17.40
CA SER A 782 -15.22 -0.36 17.49
C SER A 782 -15.26 -0.98 18.87
N SER A 783 -16.38 -0.84 19.60
CA SER A 783 -16.56 -1.53 20.87
C SER A 783 -16.36 -3.03 20.75
N ALA A 784 -16.91 -3.65 19.68
CA ALA A 784 -16.85 -5.08 19.45
C ALA A 784 -15.44 -5.63 19.11
N LEU A 785 -14.51 -4.79 18.59
CA LEU A 785 -13.15 -5.18 18.26
C LEU A 785 -12.09 -4.56 19.16
N CYS A 786 -12.22 -3.24 19.48
CA CYS A 786 -11.14 -2.56 20.20
C CYS A 786 -11.30 -2.70 21.72
N TYR A 787 -12.53 -2.66 22.23
CA TYR A 787 -12.83 -2.70 23.66
C TYR A 787 -13.13 -4.12 24.14
N ASN A 788 -14.11 -4.79 23.52
CA ASN A 788 -14.57 -6.10 23.99
C ASN A 788 -13.55 -7.23 23.81
N THR A 789 -12.56 -7.06 22.93
CA THR A 789 -11.50 -8.05 22.70
C THR A 789 -10.20 -7.69 23.40
N PHE A 790 -10.09 -6.47 23.97
CA PHE A 790 -8.86 -6.07 24.63
C PHE A 790 -8.68 -6.87 25.93
N PRO A 791 -7.51 -7.49 26.17
CA PRO A 791 -7.26 -8.23 27.38
C PRO A 791 -6.89 -7.26 28.52
N PHE A 792 -7.91 -6.82 29.27
CA PHE A 792 -7.72 -5.95 30.42
C PHE A 792 -6.94 -6.67 31.53
N PRO A 793 -6.05 -5.99 32.25
CA PRO A 793 -5.29 -6.58 33.33
C PRO A 793 -6.19 -6.83 34.57
N LYS A 794 -5.77 -7.75 35.42
CA LYS A 794 -6.37 -7.92 36.74
C LYS A 794 -5.91 -6.79 37.64
N ILE A 795 -6.83 -6.06 38.25
CA ILE A 795 -6.55 -4.85 39.03
C ILE A 795 -6.97 -5.04 40.47
N THR A 796 -6.04 -4.77 41.43
CA THR A 796 -6.29 -4.74 42.86
C THR A 796 -6.75 -3.32 43.29
N GLU A 797 -7.37 -3.18 44.44
CA GLU A 797 -7.82 -1.86 44.96
C GLU A 797 -6.66 -0.84 45.05
N ALA A 798 -5.49 -1.26 45.51
CA ALA A 798 -4.31 -0.38 45.57
C ALA A 798 -3.86 0.12 44.17
N VAL A 799 -4.01 -0.72 43.17
CA VAL A 799 -3.69 -0.36 41.78
C VAL A 799 -4.76 0.58 41.21
N LYS A 800 -6.03 0.40 41.56
CA LYS A 800 -7.10 1.32 41.14
C LYS A 800 -6.79 2.73 41.59
N THR A 801 -6.57 2.94 42.90
CA THR A 801 -6.27 4.27 43.47
C THR A 801 -5.09 4.92 42.75
N ARG A 802 -4.03 4.18 42.53
CA ARG A 802 -2.87 4.70 41.80
C ARG A 802 -3.19 5.12 40.36
N LEU A 803 -4.00 4.34 39.62
CA LEU A 803 -4.40 4.70 38.27
C LEU A 803 -5.34 5.92 38.28
N GLU A 804 -6.22 6.03 39.25
CA GLU A 804 -7.11 7.18 39.44
C GLU A 804 -6.34 8.48 39.69
N ASP A 805 -5.27 8.44 40.49
CA ASP A 805 -4.38 9.58 40.70
C ASP A 805 -3.75 10.07 39.39
N HIS A 806 -3.33 9.13 38.50
CA HIS A 806 -2.82 9.50 37.18
C HIS A 806 -3.90 10.03 36.22
N VAL A 807 -5.14 9.57 36.34
CA VAL A 807 -6.27 10.15 35.59
C VAL A 807 -6.48 11.60 35.98
N PHE A 808 -6.48 11.91 37.26
CA PHE A 808 -6.62 13.31 37.74
C PHE A 808 -5.50 14.19 37.21
N LYS A 809 -4.24 13.74 37.22
CA LYS A 809 -3.12 14.51 36.65
C LYS A 809 -3.34 14.82 35.16
N VAL A 810 -3.84 13.86 34.37
CA VAL A 810 -4.15 14.10 32.96
C VAL A 810 -5.28 15.11 32.77
N LEU A 811 -6.30 15.07 33.66
CA LEU A 811 -7.42 16.00 33.59
C LEU A 811 -6.99 17.41 34.05
N ASP A 812 -6.21 17.53 35.11
CA ASP A 812 -5.66 18.79 35.61
C ASP A 812 -4.79 19.47 34.54
N GLU A 813 -3.93 18.73 33.87
CA GLU A 813 -3.12 19.26 32.74
C GLU A 813 -3.99 19.76 31.58
N ARG A 814 -5.12 19.11 31.28
CA ARG A 814 -6.06 19.62 30.27
C ARG A 814 -6.72 20.92 30.71
N GLU A 815 -7.08 21.04 31.99
CA GLU A 815 -7.75 22.23 32.58
C GLU A 815 -6.83 23.46 32.63
N GLN A 816 -5.49 23.28 32.63
CA GLN A 816 -4.53 24.37 32.50
C GLN A 816 -4.55 25.06 31.13
N HIS A 817 -5.22 24.48 30.13
CA HIS A 817 -5.29 24.98 28.75
C HIS A 817 -6.74 25.17 28.26
N PRO A 818 -7.58 25.99 28.98
CA PRO A 818 -8.99 26.16 28.65
C PRO A 818 -9.24 26.81 27.28
N GLU A 819 -8.22 27.47 26.72
CA GLU A 819 -8.28 28.10 25.40
C GLU A 819 -8.13 27.08 24.26
N LYS A 820 -7.70 25.82 24.52
CA LYS A 820 -7.46 24.80 23.51
C LYS A 820 -8.57 23.75 23.50
N THR A 821 -9.01 23.41 22.31
CA THR A 821 -9.91 22.25 22.14
C THR A 821 -9.14 20.92 22.31
N LEU A 822 -9.86 19.81 22.58
CA LEU A 822 -9.23 18.48 22.63
C LEU A 822 -8.57 18.10 21.29
N ALA A 823 -9.07 18.64 20.16
CA ALA A 823 -8.44 18.46 18.88
C ALA A 823 -7.01 19.03 18.84
N GLN A 824 -6.79 20.17 19.47
CA GLN A 824 -5.50 20.87 19.57
C GLN A 824 -4.62 20.25 20.66
N LEU A 825 -5.18 19.91 21.83
CA LEU A 825 -4.44 19.27 22.92
C LEU A 825 -3.85 17.92 22.53
N TYR A 826 -4.54 17.18 21.67
CA TYR A 826 -4.11 15.84 21.21
C TYR A 826 -3.53 15.83 19.78
N ASP A 827 -3.24 16.98 19.20
CA ASP A 827 -2.42 17.08 17.99
C ASP A 827 -0.95 16.83 18.38
N PRO A 828 -0.24 15.87 17.78
CA PRO A 828 1.16 15.56 18.15
C PRO A 828 2.10 16.76 18.14
N ASP A 829 1.86 17.72 17.23
CA ASP A 829 2.71 18.91 17.08
C ASP A 829 2.34 20.05 18.05
N LYS A 830 1.18 19.96 18.74
CA LYS A 830 0.62 21.02 19.60
C LYS A 830 0.34 20.58 21.02
N MET A 831 0.53 19.30 21.32
CA MET A 831 0.27 18.72 22.64
C MET A 831 1.22 19.34 23.68
N PRO A 832 0.71 19.93 24.77
CA PRO A 832 1.55 20.49 25.83
C PRO A 832 2.45 19.42 26.47
N ASP A 833 3.66 19.83 26.86
CA ASP A 833 4.64 18.91 27.45
C ASP A 833 4.15 18.33 28.79
N GLY A 834 3.48 19.13 29.64
CA GLY A 834 2.86 18.66 30.88
C GLY A 834 1.84 17.54 30.61
N LEU A 835 0.95 17.74 29.63
CA LEU A 835 -0.03 16.73 29.25
C LEU A 835 0.62 15.46 28.68
N ARG A 836 1.70 15.64 27.90
CA ARG A 836 2.49 14.51 27.37
C ARG A 836 3.14 13.71 28.50
N GLN A 837 3.71 14.39 29.48
CA GLN A 837 4.33 13.76 30.63
C GLN A 837 3.30 13.03 31.52
N ALA A 838 2.14 13.66 31.80
CA ALA A 838 1.07 13.03 32.56
C ALA A 838 0.57 11.73 31.90
N HIS A 839 0.41 11.74 30.58
CA HIS A 839 0.08 10.53 29.82
C HIS A 839 1.18 9.49 29.89
N HIS A 840 2.45 9.87 29.80
CA HIS A 840 3.57 8.94 29.89
C HIS A 840 3.63 8.25 31.26
N GLU A 841 3.44 8.99 32.36
CA GLU A 841 3.38 8.44 33.70
C GLU A 841 2.21 7.46 33.86
N MET A 842 1.04 7.82 33.32
CA MET A 842 -0.14 6.96 33.30
C MET A 842 0.13 5.68 32.47
N ASP A 843 0.81 5.78 31.33
CA ASP A 843 1.21 4.62 30.52
C ASP A 843 2.05 3.64 31.29
N LEU A 844 3.09 4.12 32.01
CA LEU A 844 3.95 3.28 32.84
C LEU A 844 3.16 2.63 33.97
N ALA A 845 2.23 3.35 34.60
CA ALA A 845 1.37 2.82 35.64
C ALA A 845 0.44 1.71 35.10
N VAL A 846 -0.16 1.90 33.93
CA VAL A 846 -1.01 0.89 33.26
C VAL A 846 -0.16 -0.32 32.84
N GLU A 847 0.99 -0.11 32.23
CA GLU A 847 1.88 -1.20 31.79
C GLU A 847 2.37 -2.06 32.98
N SER A 848 2.59 -1.44 34.13
CA SER A 848 2.98 -2.17 35.37
C SER A 848 1.90 -3.16 35.85
N CYS A 849 0.64 -2.99 35.42
CA CYS A 849 -0.43 -3.95 35.69
C CYS A 849 -0.32 -5.23 34.90
N TYR A 850 0.45 -5.25 33.82
CA TYR A 850 0.68 -6.42 32.97
C TYR A 850 1.97 -7.14 33.30
N ARG A 851 3.04 -6.39 33.62
CA ARG A 851 4.35 -6.94 33.98
C ARG A 851 5.21 -5.90 34.72
N SER A 852 6.21 -6.37 35.46
CA SER A 852 7.09 -5.53 36.30
C SER A 852 8.04 -4.61 35.51
N HIS A 853 8.40 -4.97 34.28
CA HIS A 853 9.32 -4.18 33.46
C HIS A 853 8.58 -3.47 32.33
N PRO A 854 8.85 -2.19 32.04
CA PRO A 854 8.22 -1.46 30.95
C PRO A 854 8.42 -2.12 29.59
N PHE A 855 7.48 -1.96 28.69
CA PHE A 855 7.63 -2.41 27.31
C PHE A 855 8.52 -1.45 26.52
N LYS A 856 9.41 -2.04 25.71
CA LYS A 856 10.38 -1.28 24.92
C LYS A 856 9.81 -0.76 23.61
N SER A 857 8.76 -1.38 23.10
CA SER A 857 8.14 -1.03 21.79
C SER A 857 6.68 -1.43 21.71
N ASP A 858 5.95 -0.88 20.74
CA ASP A 858 4.57 -1.27 20.44
C ASP A 858 4.48 -2.73 19.92
N GLU A 859 5.52 -3.23 19.24
CA GLU A 859 5.61 -4.63 18.83
C GLU A 859 5.65 -5.56 20.07
N GLU A 860 6.44 -5.24 21.07
CA GLU A 860 6.53 -6.03 22.30
C GLU A 860 5.20 -5.98 23.09
N ARG A 861 4.51 -4.81 23.13
CA ARG A 861 3.16 -4.68 23.69
C ARG A 861 2.18 -5.61 22.99
N LEU A 862 2.19 -5.60 21.67
CA LEU A 862 1.30 -6.42 20.86
C LEU A 862 1.58 -7.91 20.99
N GLU A 863 2.85 -8.33 21.01
CA GLU A 863 3.21 -9.73 21.21
C GLU A 863 2.67 -10.24 22.55
N PHE A 864 2.83 -9.44 23.61
CA PHE A 864 2.30 -9.75 24.94
C PHE A 864 0.76 -9.79 24.94
N LEU A 865 0.10 -8.80 24.35
CA LEU A 865 -1.35 -8.74 24.29
C LEU A 865 -1.96 -9.87 23.48
N PHE A 866 -1.37 -10.26 22.36
CA PHE A 866 -1.83 -11.42 21.57
C PHE A 866 -1.72 -12.72 22.37
N LYS A 867 -0.62 -12.91 23.09
CA LYS A 867 -0.45 -14.08 23.97
C LYS A 867 -1.52 -14.10 25.07
N LEU A 868 -1.72 -12.98 25.76
CA LEU A 868 -2.72 -12.86 26.82
C LEU A 868 -4.15 -13.07 26.27
N TYR A 869 -4.46 -12.52 25.08
CA TYR A 869 -5.74 -12.74 24.42
C TYR A 869 -5.97 -14.23 24.13
N GLU A 870 -4.96 -14.95 23.61
CA GLU A 870 -5.03 -16.39 23.34
C GLU A 870 -5.34 -17.17 24.62
N GLU A 871 -4.58 -16.89 25.71
CA GLU A 871 -4.77 -17.53 27.01
C GLU A 871 -6.18 -17.30 27.58
N MET A 872 -6.72 -16.07 27.46
CA MET A 872 -8.06 -15.74 27.93
C MET A 872 -9.15 -16.42 27.09
N ILE A 873 -8.98 -16.51 25.76
CA ILE A 873 -9.94 -17.22 24.89
C ILE A 873 -9.90 -18.72 25.13
N GLU A 874 -8.75 -19.32 25.44
CA GLU A 874 -8.64 -20.73 25.79
C GLU A 874 -9.30 -21.01 27.14
N ALA A 875 -9.10 -20.14 28.14
CA ALA A 875 -9.74 -20.25 29.46
C ALA A 875 -11.28 -20.10 29.39
N GLU A 876 -11.82 -19.33 28.42
CA GLU A 876 -13.27 -19.20 28.24
C GLU A 876 -13.90 -20.44 27.58
N LYS A 877 -13.11 -21.25 26.88
CA LYS A 877 -13.58 -22.50 26.23
C LYS A 877 -13.51 -23.70 27.16
N SER A 878 -12.64 -23.68 28.17
CA SER A 878 -12.52 -24.70 29.21
C SER A 878 -13.58 -24.52 30.30
#